data_1a1e86b3ef6532b1dbecdbc6946a3841
#
_entry.id   1a1e86b3ef6532b1dbecdbc6946a3841
#
_cell.length_a   1.000
_cell.length_b   1.000
_cell.length_c   1.000
_cell.angle_alpha   90.00
_cell.angle_beta   90.00
_cell.angle_gamma   90.00
#
_symmetry.space_group_name_H-M   'P 1'
#
loop_
_entity.id
_entity.type
_entity.pdbx_description
1 polymer ?
#
loop_
_entity_poly.entity_id
_entity_poly.type
_entity_poly.pdbx_seq_one_letter_code
_entity_poly.pdbx_strand_id
1 'polypeptide(L)'
;MSATFTVTIKATSITVSNGMEAFQLLTPLINMLTYEDEFVEETKTLGFMYDEPTDTLFLHKGVDIKYLQRLLIDMEVKYDLYDPYREMNFEYDEIIAPRNDEQVDVINFIAGLQHHASNINVSQLFIVKPPGFGKGHPCSTKLPSPDRECGYITMGDLCIGDHVFDAHGNPTKVTDIFDLGVTDVYKVTFNDGRVSFCTDEHLWQVRTGKNNPWRVMKLKDMITNFNEYKYYIPRQRCVKYPKRDTPSEEFFEQLRIMMTNDQLKEIPEEYLVNDFETRMRFINVLMRISSGKDHRYRVNNVSISGKLLEQIKWLLWSLGYSGTIVDDGKVEFTDSDDSILIKDISFSHREHCKCIKVDNPEHLYLTENFIVTHNTFCSGVGMCKYKTKTLIIMHRESLRNQWISSLYNMQGLSSKEVHEITTSEELYDIAHNQHGYDYDIYLMTHATFRAGLRRINNISDAMNITKNLGIGLKIIDEAHLEFRNTLMIDFVCNVKRNVYITATDGRSAKEENSIFRHVFANTVFYKPSGLLTNDMPKKWVEYYTVTLNTECKPNIYRYRVAGGRGMNPASYGKWVIAYDKKQRHFKCCRDLLKIVYKDDPHAKVLLFMPLIDLCSECAYFLTRSLNYDDTFDYDLDIRTINSQNSKADNERNKKADVIVTTIPSCGTGTDLPGITTIISCSPYVSGITCSQVFGRIRYCGKVCKYYDIVDASVLMDKIWLKSRRKKFARLALNVKDIRWEEDPEEGKKE
;
A
#
# COMPACT_ATOMS: atom_id res chain seq x y z
N MET A 1 36.81 19.63 -42.65
CA MET A 1 37.22 19.32 -41.28
C MET A 1 36.01 18.65 -40.66
N SER A 2 36.12 17.42 -40.15
CA SER A 2 35.00 16.83 -39.42
C SER A 2 34.79 17.65 -38.13
N ALA A 3 33.55 17.98 -37.81
CA ALA A 3 33.26 18.70 -36.58
C ALA A 3 33.61 17.80 -35.37
N THR A 4 34.34 18.31 -34.45
CA THR A 4 34.66 17.59 -33.21
C THR A 4 33.54 17.85 -32.21
N PHE A 5 32.84 16.82 -31.76
CA PHE A 5 31.78 16.91 -30.76
C PHE A 5 32.39 16.82 -29.36
N THR A 6 32.06 17.76 -28.48
CA THR A 6 32.35 17.61 -27.07
C THR A 6 31.10 17.13 -26.33
N VAL A 7 31.16 15.92 -25.81
CA VAL A 7 30.10 15.34 -24.98
C VAL A 7 30.46 15.54 -23.52
N THR A 8 29.76 16.43 -22.84
CA THR A 8 29.99 16.71 -21.41
C THR A 8 28.91 15.98 -20.57
N ILE A 9 29.39 15.08 -19.74
CA ILE A 9 28.54 14.35 -18.76
C ILE A 9 28.47 15.19 -17.49
N LYS A 10 27.28 15.73 -17.22
CA LYS A 10 26.99 16.52 -16.01
C LYS A 10 26.24 15.68 -14.99
N ALA A 11 26.13 16.18 -13.76
CA ALA A 11 25.34 15.55 -12.70
C ALA A 11 23.85 15.39 -13.10
N THR A 12 23.31 16.31 -13.90
CA THR A 12 21.89 16.39 -14.24
C THR A 12 21.55 15.98 -15.68
N SER A 13 22.49 16.08 -16.62
CA SER A 13 22.26 15.82 -18.05
C SER A 13 23.55 15.49 -18.79
N ILE A 14 23.42 15.03 -20.03
CA ILE A 14 24.50 14.94 -20.99
C ILE A 14 24.33 16.09 -21.96
N THR A 15 25.37 16.90 -22.19
CA THR A 15 25.36 17.98 -23.18
C THR A 15 26.32 17.65 -24.31
N VAL A 16 25.91 17.96 -25.55
CA VAL A 16 26.69 17.75 -26.77
C VAL A 16 26.87 19.10 -27.46
N SER A 17 28.11 19.53 -27.70
CA SER A 17 28.44 20.73 -28.49
C SER A 17 28.12 20.50 -29.98
N ASN A 18 28.08 21.59 -30.77
CA ASN A 18 27.63 21.53 -32.17
C ASN A 18 26.30 20.84 -32.30
N GLY A 19 25.33 21.32 -31.49
CA GLY A 19 24.06 20.66 -31.22
C GLY A 19 23.21 20.39 -32.45
N MET A 20 23.19 21.32 -33.42
CA MET A 20 22.45 21.14 -34.68
C MET A 20 23.01 20.00 -35.52
N GLU A 21 24.34 19.92 -35.65
CA GLU A 21 24.99 18.84 -36.40
C GLU A 21 24.87 17.50 -35.65
N ALA A 22 25.04 17.55 -34.31
CA ALA A 22 24.84 16.39 -33.44
C ALA A 22 23.41 15.87 -33.54
N PHE A 23 22.40 16.75 -33.57
CA PHE A 23 20.99 16.40 -33.73
C PHE A 23 20.74 15.58 -35.00
N GLN A 24 21.34 16.00 -36.13
CA GLN A 24 21.21 15.29 -37.39
C GLN A 24 21.83 13.86 -37.34
N LEU A 25 23.02 13.74 -36.75
CA LEU A 25 23.71 12.46 -36.60
C LEU A 25 23.04 11.54 -35.57
N LEU A 26 22.45 12.14 -34.53
CA LEU A 26 21.74 11.41 -33.48
C LEU A 26 20.25 11.13 -33.81
N THR A 27 19.81 11.44 -35.03
CA THR A 27 18.42 11.15 -35.47
C THR A 27 17.90 9.77 -35.06
N PRO A 28 18.67 8.66 -35.19
CA PRO A 28 18.21 7.35 -34.72
C PRO A 28 17.87 7.30 -33.22
N LEU A 29 18.72 7.93 -32.37
CA LEU A 29 18.48 8.04 -30.94
C LEU A 29 17.29 8.98 -30.65
N ILE A 30 17.22 10.12 -31.32
CA ILE A 30 16.18 11.12 -31.16
C ILE A 30 14.81 10.53 -31.49
N ASN A 31 14.71 9.77 -32.58
CA ASN A 31 13.47 9.06 -32.94
C ASN A 31 13.06 8.04 -31.86
N MET A 32 14.00 7.44 -31.15
CA MET A 32 13.70 6.53 -30.03
C MET A 32 13.27 7.30 -28.76
N LEU A 33 13.64 8.56 -28.62
CA LEU A 33 13.27 9.44 -27.52
C LEU A 33 12.07 10.34 -27.85
N THR A 34 11.53 10.23 -29.06
CA THR A 34 10.39 11.00 -29.54
C THR A 34 9.13 10.16 -29.50
N TYR A 35 8.04 10.77 -29.12
CA TYR A 35 6.74 10.14 -29.05
C TYR A 35 5.70 11.02 -29.78
N GLU A 36 4.94 10.41 -30.66
CA GLU A 36 3.77 11.04 -31.27
C GLU A 36 2.56 10.81 -30.36
N ASP A 37 2.03 11.89 -29.82
CA ASP A 37 0.78 11.86 -29.05
C ASP A 37 -0.39 11.83 -30.01
N GLU A 38 -0.91 10.66 -30.31
CA GLU A 38 -2.02 10.43 -31.23
C GLU A 38 -3.33 11.18 -30.84
N PHE A 39 -3.40 11.67 -29.59
CA PHE A 39 -4.56 12.40 -29.07
C PHE A 39 -4.50 13.92 -29.33
N VAL A 40 -3.32 14.47 -29.50
CA VAL A 40 -3.10 15.91 -29.59
C VAL A 40 -2.48 16.31 -30.92
N GLU A 41 -2.14 15.33 -31.78
CA GLU A 41 -1.38 15.51 -33.04
C GLU A 41 -0.05 16.27 -32.83
N GLU A 42 0.52 16.21 -31.63
CA GLU A 42 1.79 16.84 -31.29
C GLU A 42 2.88 15.78 -31.09
N THR A 43 4.01 16.00 -31.73
CA THR A 43 5.22 15.23 -31.46
C THR A 43 5.83 15.69 -30.14
N LYS A 44 5.80 14.85 -29.12
CA LYS A 44 6.42 15.14 -27.83
C LYS A 44 7.80 14.50 -27.75
N THR A 45 8.80 15.33 -27.49
CA THR A 45 10.15 14.88 -27.24
C THR A 45 10.34 14.49 -25.79
N LEU A 46 10.90 13.31 -25.53
CA LEU A 46 11.14 12.80 -24.19
C LEU A 46 12.64 12.51 -24.01
N GLY A 47 13.28 13.30 -23.17
CA GLY A 47 14.67 13.04 -22.79
C GLY A 47 15.73 13.71 -23.66
N PHE A 48 15.36 14.65 -24.50
CA PHE A 48 16.32 15.57 -25.15
C PHE A 48 15.72 16.97 -25.34
N MET A 49 16.61 17.94 -25.51
CA MET A 49 16.30 19.34 -25.81
C MET A 49 17.44 19.95 -26.59
N TYR A 50 17.15 20.76 -27.59
CA TYR A 50 18.13 21.57 -28.29
C TYR A 50 18.02 23.05 -27.88
N ASP A 51 19.13 23.63 -27.46
CA ASP A 51 19.25 25.05 -27.10
C ASP A 51 19.94 25.80 -28.24
N GLU A 52 19.14 26.50 -29.04
CA GLU A 52 19.61 27.24 -30.22
C GLU A 52 20.63 28.33 -29.88
N PRO A 53 20.45 29.16 -28.80
CA PRO A 53 21.41 30.21 -28.46
C PRO A 53 22.82 29.71 -28.16
N THR A 54 22.97 28.52 -27.60
CA THR A 54 24.28 27.94 -27.21
C THR A 54 24.73 26.85 -28.19
N ASP A 55 23.94 26.52 -29.20
CA ASP A 55 24.15 25.38 -30.10
C ASP A 55 24.46 24.08 -29.34
N THR A 56 23.70 23.83 -28.29
CA THR A 56 23.93 22.70 -27.37
C THR A 56 22.73 21.75 -27.40
N LEU A 57 23.00 20.47 -27.60
CA LEU A 57 22.00 19.43 -27.45
C LEU A 57 22.12 18.83 -26.04
N PHE A 58 21.02 18.89 -25.30
CA PHE A 58 20.85 18.25 -23.99
C PHE A 58 20.21 16.89 -24.20
N LEU A 59 20.80 15.86 -23.56
CA LEU A 59 20.29 14.50 -23.55
C LEU A 59 20.03 14.04 -22.12
N HIS A 60 19.10 13.10 -21.97
CA HIS A 60 18.85 12.47 -20.67
C HIS A 60 20.09 11.76 -20.16
N LYS A 61 20.39 11.88 -18.86
CA LYS A 61 21.58 11.34 -18.21
C LYS A 61 21.73 9.80 -18.34
N GLY A 62 20.64 9.07 -18.49
CA GLY A 62 20.65 7.62 -18.65
C GLY A 62 21.00 7.11 -20.05
N VAL A 63 21.22 7.99 -21.02
CA VAL A 63 21.56 7.60 -22.39
C VAL A 63 22.94 6.91 -22.42
N ASP A 64 23.02 5.78 -23.14
CA ASP A 64 24.26 5.01 -23.26
C ASP A 64 25.34 5.78 -24.04
N ILE A 65 26.42 6.14 -23.35
CA ILE A 65 27.57 6.86 -23.93
C ILE A 65 28.23 6.05 -25.06
N LYS A 66 28.26 4.71 -24.96
CA LYS A 66 28.79 3.85 -26.03
C LYS A 66 27.93 3.92 -27.29
N TYR A 67 26.62 4.14 -27.13
CA TYR A 67 25.74 4.35 -28.28
C TYR A 67 26.00 5.71 -28.93
N LEU A 68 26.18 6.77 -28.16
CA LEU A 68 26.59 8.09 -28.68
C LEU A 68 27.91 8.01 -29.43
N GLN A 69 28.89 7.31 -28.89
CA GLN A 69 30.20 7.13 -29.51
C GLN A 69 30.17 6.42 -30.88
N ARG A 70 29.16 5.55 -31.11
CA ARG A 70 28.97 4.91 -32.41
C ARG A 70 28.38 5.84 -33.46
N LEU A 71 27.63 6.85 -33.04
CA LEU A 71 26.95 7.80 -33.91
C LEU A 71 27.80 9.05 -34.15
N LEU A 72 28.51 9.50 -33.14
CA LEU A 72 29.41 10.65 -33.17
C LEU A 72 30.87 10.16 -33.25
N ILE A 73 31.43 10.01 -34.49
CA ILE A 73 32.71 9.36 -34.74
C ILE A 73 33.89 10.16 -34.10
N ASP A 74 33.83 11.49 -34.16
CA ASP A 74 34.82 12.41 -33.53
C ASP A 74 34.24 12.99 -32.24
N MET A 75 34.25 12.20 -31.17
CA MET A 75 33.65 12.56 -29.89
C MET A 75 34.75 12.64 -28.79
N GLU A 76 34.88 13.80 -28.16
CA GLU A 76 35.61 13.98 -26.90
C GLU A 76 34.62 13.91 -25.72
N VAL A 77 34.90 13.05 -24.74
CA VAL A 77 34.08 12.96 -23.53
C VAL A 77 34.70 13.73 -22.39
N LYS A 78 33.94 14.69 -21.82
CA LYS A 78 34.34 15.45 -20.63
C LYS A 78 33.37 15.12 -19.50
N TYR A 79 33.88 15.13 -18.28
CA TYR A 79 33.10 14.92 -17.07
C TYR A 79 33.04 16.22 -16.27
N ASP A 80 31.88 16.79 -16.11
CA ASP A 80 31.59 17.90 -15.20
C ASP A 80 30.64 17.36 -14.11
N LEU A 81 31.27 16.88 -13.04
CA LEU A 81 30.55 16.23 -11.93
C LEU A 81 30.23 17.21 -10.79
N TYR A 82 30.25 18.50 -11.07
CA TYR A 82 29.83 19.50 -10.09
C TYR A 82 28.40 19.19 -9.66
N ASP A 83 28.25 18.89 -8.38
CA ASP A 83 27.01 18.47 -7.77
C ASP A 83 26.62 19.46 -6.67
N PRO A 84 25.64 20.36 -6.90
CA PRO A 84 25.28 21.40 -5.95
C PRO A 84 24.39 20.90 -4.80
N TYR A 85 24.39 19.59 -4.50
CA TYR A 85 23.58 19.06 -3.40
C TYR A 85 24.06 19.57 -2.05
N ARG A 86 23.14 19.63 -1.09
CA ARG A 86 23.41 19.94 0.30
C ARG A 86 23.12 18.74 1.19
N GLU A 87 23.90 18.63 2.28
CA GLU A 87 23.59 17.66 3.32
C GLU A 87 22.36 18.08 4.12
N MET A 88 21.68 17.11 4.74
CA MET A 88 20.58 17.37 5.67
C MET A 88 21.12 18.01 6.95
N ASN A 89 20.35 18.95 7.51
CA ASN A 89 20.74 19.73 8.70
C ASN A 89 20.32 19.08 10.01
N PHE A 90 19.70 17.89 10.00
CA PHE A 90 19.23 17.21 11.21
C PHE A 90 19.86 15.82 11.38
N GLU A 91 20.00 15.40 12.63
CA GLU A 91 20.26 14.01 12.97
C GLU A 91 18.90 13.29 13.09
N TYR A 92 18.72 12.19 12.35
CA TYR A 92 17.52 11.40 12.43
C TYR A 92 17.70 10.24 13.39
N ASP A 93 16.63 9.92 14.11
CA ASP A 93 16.55 8.72 14.93
C ASP A 93 16.11 7.53 14.09
N GLU A 94 16.88 6.43 14.11
CA GLU A 94 16.38 5.14 13.59
C GLU A 94 15.32 4.60 14.55
N ILE A 95 14.10 5.15 14.49
CA ILE A 95 12.97 4.67 15.30
C ILE A 95 12.60 3.24 14.87
N ILE A 96 12.86 2.90 13.61
CA ILE A 96 12.49 1.61 13.03
C ILE A 96 13.68 0.97 12.31
N ALA A 97 14.10 -0.20 12.79
CA ALA A 97 15.15 -1.01 12.16
C ALA A 97 14.65 -1.77 10.92
N PRO A 98 15.53 -2.07 9.93
CA PRO A 98 15.21 -2.91 8.78
C PRO A 98 14.74 -4.30 9.18
N ARG A 99 13.82 -4.89 8.41
CA ARG A 99 13.16 -6.17 8.76
C ARG A 99 13.98 -7.42 8.45
N ASN A 100 14.77 -7.37 7.39
CA ASN A 100 15.53 -8.52 6.88
C ASN A 100 16.73 -8.01 6.09
N ASP A 101 17.62 -8.92 5.73
CA ASP A 101 18.83 -8.59 4.98
C ASP A 101 18.50 -7.95 3.62
N GLU A 102 17.40 -8.36 2.99
CA GLU A 102 16.93 -7.72 1.75
C GLU A 102 16.48 -6.26 1.97
N GLN A 103 15.92 -5.92 3.13
CA GLN A 103 15.61 -4.53 3.47
C GLN A 103 16.87 -3.75 3.82
N VAL A 104 17.81 -4.37 4.55
CA VAL A 104 19.14 -3.82 4.76
C VAL A 104 19.83 -3.56 3.43
N ASP A 105 19.75 -4.51 2.50
CA ASP A 105 20.29 -4.37 1.16
C ASP A 105 19.65 -3.24 0.39
N VAL A 106 18.32 -3.12 0.42
CA VAL A 106 17.61 -1.99 -0.20
C VAL A 106 18.01 -0.66 0.42
N ILE A 107 18.09 -0.58 1.74
CA ILE A 107 18.50 0.62 2.46
C ILE A 107 19.93 0.97 2.12
N ASN A 108 20.85 0.01 2.18
CA ASN A 108 22.25 0.20 1.81
C ASN A 108 22.40 0.54 0.32
N PHE A 109 21.56 -0.03 -0.53
CA PHE A 109 21.50 0.29 -1.95
C PHE A 109 21.06 1.75 -2.18
N ILE A 110 20.03 2.23 -1.50
CA ILE A 110 19.60 3.64 -1.53
C ILE A 110 20.71 4.53 -0.95
N ALA A 111 21.28 4.16 0.19
CA ALA A 111 22.33 4.90 0.87
C ALA A 111 23.69 4.86 0.17
N GLY A 112 23.88 4.01 -0.86
CA GLY A 112 25.15 3.89 -1.59
C GLY A 112 26.24 3.16 -0.83
N LEU A 113 25.88 2.39 0.18
CA LEU A 113 26.82 1.66 1.04
C LEU A 113 27.17 0.26 0.50
N GLN A 114 26.51 -0.23 -0.53
CA GLN A 114 26.84 -1.50 -1.18
C GLN A 114 27.94 -1.30 -2.23
N HIS A 115 29.05 -1.98 -2.03
CA HIS A 115 30.14 -2.07 -3.02
C HIS A 115 29.76 -3.10 -4.11
N HIS A 116 29.02 -2.71 -5.12
CA HIS A 116 29.05 -3.47 -6.38
C HIS A 116 30.36 -3.15 -7.10
N ALA A 117 31.07 -4.20 -7.50
CA ALA A 117 32.44 -4.22 -8.02
C ALA A 117 32.66 -3.49 -9.37
N SER A 118 31.82 -2.59 -9.77
CA SER A 118 32.02 -1.72 -10.93
C SER A 118 32.04 -0.26 -10.46
N ASN A 119 33.17 0.39 -10.67
CA ASN A 119 33.45 1.81 -10.44
C ASN A 119 32.55 2.79 -11.24
N ILE A 120 31.32 2.46 -11.48
CA ILE A 120 30.37 3.33 -12.14
C ILE A 120 29.60 4.06 -11.04
N ASN A 121 29.64 5.39 -11.07
CA ASN A 121 28.73 6.25 -10.31
C ASN A 121 27.29 5.97 -10.76
N VAL A 122 26.67 4.96 -10.16
CA VAL A 122 25.29 4.55 -10.49
C VAL A 122 24.36 5.64 -9.98
N SER A 123 23.88 6.46 -10.89
CA SER A 123 22.97 7.56 -10.57
C SER A 123 21.50 7.18 -10.60
N GLN A 124 21.17 6.04 -11.15
CA GLN A 124 19.78 5.58 -11.31
C GLN A 124 19.59 4.19 -10.70
N LEU A 125 18.63 4.08 -9.79
CA LEU A 125 18.33 2.87 -9.04
C LEU A 125 16.84 2.51 -9.17
N PHE A 126 16.54 1.36 -9.75
CA PHE A 126 15.18 0.82 -9.79
C PHE A 126 14.97 -0.22 -8.70
N ILE A 127 13.97 -0.01 -7.86
CA ILE A 127 13.59 -0.94 -6.81
C ILE A 127 12.22 -1.54 -7.16
N VAL A 128 12.22 -2.81 -7.53
CA VAL A 128 10.99 -3.56 -7.83
C VAL A 128 10.54 -4.28 -6.56
N LYS A 129 9.42 -3.87 -5.98
CA LYS A 129 8.88 -4.45 -4.73
C LYS A 129 7.39 -4.80 -4.83
N PRO A 130 6.99 -6.00 -4.37
CA PRO A 130 5.59 -6.26 -4.08
C PRO A 130 5.17 -5.60 -2.76
N PRO A 131 3.89 -5.26 -2.59
CA PRO A 131 3.35 -4.82 -1.31
C PRO A 131 3.45 -5.91 -0.25
N GLY A 132 3.82 -5.57 0.98
CA GLY A 132 3.62 -6.42 2.18
C GLY A 132 4.69 -7.42 2.58
N PHE A 133 5.96 -7.15 2.40
CA PHE A 133 7.06 -8.10 2.63
C PHE A 133 7.46 -8.27 4.13
N GLY A 134 7.37 -9.50 4.67
CA GLY A 134 8.29 -10.07 5.69
C GLY A 134 7.99 -9.97 7.18
N LYS A 135 6.76 -10.25 7.73
CA LYS A 135 6.50 -10.42 9.17
C LYS A 135 5.37 -11.41 9.35
N GLY A 136 5.39 -12.28 10.35
CA GLY A 136 4.28 -13.18 10.52
C GLY A 136 4.05 -13.68 11.93
N HIS A 137 2.78 -13.97 12.14
CA HIS A 137 2.33 -14.83 13.22
C HIS A 137 1.76 -16.12 12.65
N PRO A 138 1.82 -17.22 13.40
CA PRO A 138 1.14 -18.46 13.06
C PRO A 138 -0.34 -18.25 12.75
N CYS A 139 -0.89 -19.02 11.81
CA CYS A 139 -2.32 -18.97 11.52
C CYS A 139 -3.20 -19.32 12.73
N SER A 140 -2.67 -20.09 13.67
CA SER A 140 -3.32 -20.42 14.96
C SER A 140 -3.35 -19.26 15.96
N THR A 141 -2.55 -18.19 15.77
CA THR A 141 -2.49 -17.06 16.70
C THR A 141 -3.84 -16.36 16.81
N LYS A 142 -4.35 -16.20 18.01
CA LYS A 142 -5.59 -15.48 18.31
C LYS A 142 -5.30 -13.97 18.43
N LEU A 143 -6.08 -13.15 17.72
CA LEU A 143 -6.02 -11.69 17.81
C LEU A 143 -7.28 -11.19 18.50
N PRO A 144 -7.17 -10.31 19.52
CA PRO A 144 -8.32 -9.66 20.11
C PRO A 144 -9.11 -8.87 19.05
N SER A 145 -10.42 -9.11 18.99
CA SER A 145 -11.30 -8.50 17.98
C SER A 145 -12.63 -8.05 18.61
N PRO A 146 -13.11 -6.84 18.30
CA PRO A 146 -14.42 -6.36 18.73
C PRO A 146 -15.57 -7.03 17.97
N ASP A 147 -15.30 -7.55 16.77
CA ASP A 147 -16.31 -8.05 15.82
C ASP A 147 -16.83 -9.46 16.17
N ARG A 148 -16.20 -10.15 17.12
CA ARG A 148 -16.53 -11.52 17.50
C ARG A 148 -17.07 -11.61 18.91
N GLU A 149 -18.10 -12.44 19.11
CA GLU A 149 -18.70 -12.67 20.44
C GLU A 149 -17.69 -13.29 21.43
N CYS A 150 -16.84 -14.20 20.94
CA CYS A 150 -15.77 -14.78 21.76
C CYS A 150 -14.59 -13.82 22.05
N GLY A 151 -14.58 -12.62 21.48
CA GLY A 151 -13.56 -11.58 21.70
C GLY A 151 -12.28 -11.74 20.90
N TYR A 152 -12.14 -12.77 20.05
CA TYR A 152 -10.98 -12.91 19.16
C TYR A 152 -11.30 -13.57 17.82
N ILE A 153 -10.34 -13.38 16.91
CA ILE A 153 -10.27 -14.04 15.62
C ILE A 153 -8.87 -14.66 15.44
N THR A 154 -8.76 -15.81 14.79
CA THR A 154 -7.42 -16.37 14.51
C THR A 154 -6.76 -15.65 13.33
N MET A 155 -5.44 -15.58 13.29
CA MET A 155 -4.68 -15.03 12.16
C MET A 155 -5.04 -15.78 10.86
N GLY A 156 -5.39 -17.05 10.94
CA GLY A 156 -5.83 -17.89 9.84
C GLY A 156 -7.15 -17.45 9.24
N ASP A 157 -8.13 -17.13 10.10
CA ASP A 157 -9.51 -16.79 9.74
C ASP A 157 -9.71 -15.29 9.49
N LEU A 158 -8.69 -14.48 9.79
CA LEU A 158 -8.76 -13.04 9.65
C LEU A 158 -8.95 -12.63 8.20
N CYS A 159 -9.90 -11.73 7.97
CA CYS A 159 -10.20 -11.14 6.68
C CYS A 159 -9.85 -9.66 6.64
N ILE A 160 -9.58 -9.15 5.43
CA ILE A 160 -9.43 -7.70 5.23
C ILE A 160 -10.78 -7.05 5.50
N GLY A 161 -10.78 -6.06 6.39
CA GLY A 161 -12.01 -5.40 6.84
C GLY A 161 -12.40 -5.73 8.26
N ASP A 162 -11.97 -6.88 8.80
CA ASP A 162 -12.12 -7.20 10.22
C ASP A 162 -11.38 -6.17 11.10
N HIS A 163 -11.84 -6.02 12.33
CA HIS A 163 -11.17 -5.16 13.30
C HIS A 163 -10.40 -6.00 14.32
N VAL A 164 -9.20 -5.53 14.61
CA VAL A 164 -8.38 -5.93 15.75
C VAL A 164 -8.16 -4.70 16.63
N PHE A 165 -7.44 -4.80 17.72
CA PHE A 165 -7.15 -3.64 18.56
C PHE A 165 -5.72 -3.13 18.37
N ASP A 166 -5.55 -1.80 18.41
CA ASP A 166 -4.26 -1.13 18.45
C ASP A 166 -3.62 -1.14 19.85
N ALA A 167 -2.41 -0.61 20.00
CA ALA A 167 -1.70 -0.54 21.29
C ALA A 167 -2.44 0.32 22.34
N HIS A 168 -3.32 1.23 21.90
CA HIS A 168 -4.13 2.09 22.77
C HIS A 168 -5.47 1.46 23.13
N GLY A 169 -5.73 0.23 22.66
CA GLY A 169 -6.97 -0.51 22.92
C GLY A 169 -8.16 -0.06 22.06
N ASN A 170 -7.94 0.75 21.01
CA ASN A 170 -9.01 1.14 20.10
C ASN A 170 -9.14 0.11 18.96
N PRO A 171 -10.34 -0.11 18.44
CA PRO A 171 -10.51 -0.89 17.22
C PRO A 171 -9.73 -0.27 16.05
N THR A 172 -8.95 -1.08 15.35
CA THR A 172 -8.22 -0.74 14.14
C THR A 172 -8.52 -1.75 13.05
N LYS A 173 -8.71 -1.28 11.83
CA LYS A 173 -9.15 -2.11 10.71
C LYS A 173 -7.98 -2.80 10.03
N VAL A 174 -8.14 -4.07 9.71
CA VAL A 174 -7.18 -4.83 8.88
C VAL A 174 -7.33 -4.38 7.43
N THR A 175 -6.26 -3.82 6.87
CA THR A 175 -6.23 -3.31 5.49
C THR A 175 -5.61 -4.28 4.50
N ASP A 176 -4.69 -5.14 4.97
CA ASP A 176 -3.97 -6.11 4.16
C ASP A 176 -3.62 -7.36 4.93
N ILE A 177 -3.56 -8.50 4.22
CA ILE A 177 -3.10 -9.79 4.75
C ILE A 177 -2.10 -10.39 3.77
N PHE A 178 -0.95 -10.82 4.29
CA PHE A 178 0.15 -11.39 3.51
C PHE A 178 0.42 -12.81 3.97
N ASP A 179 0.40 -13.74 3.03
CA ASP A 179 0.71 -15.14 3.28
C ASP A 179 2.23 -15.36 3.20
N LEU A 180 2.82 -15.94 4.23
CA LEU A 180 4.25 -16.20 4.35
C LEU A 180 4.60 -17.69 4.12
N GLY A 181 3.59 -18.55 3.97
CA GLY A 181 3.78 -19.99 3.90
C GLY A 181 4.22 -20.59 5.24
N VAL A 182 4.76 -21.80 5.20
CA VAL A 182 5.24 -22.51 6.40
C VAL A 182 6.65 -22.04 6.75
N THR A 183 6.81 -21.45 7.94
CA THR A 183 8.08 -20.91 8.43
C THR A 183 8.33 -21.28 9.89
N ASP A 184 9.53 -21.01 10.36
CA ASP A 184 9.93 -21.25 11.75
C ASP A 184 9.25 -20.27 12.69
N VAL A 185 8.72 -20.78 13.78
CA VAL A 185 7.97 -20.05 14.81
C VAL A 185 8.72 -20.10 16.12
N TYR A 186 8.86 -18.97 16.76
CA TYR A 186 9.50 -18.78 18.05
C TYR A 186 8.48 -18.40 19.11
N LYS A 187 8.70 -18.92 20.31
CA LYS A 187 7.94 -18.58 21.51
C LYS A 187 8.66 -17.48 22.27
N VAL A 188 7.97 -16.36 22.48
CA VAL A 188 8.43 -15.25 23.31
C VAL A 188 7.67 -15.26 24.62
N THR A 189 8.37 -15.40 25.74
CA THR A 189 7.79 -15.45 27.10
C THR A 189 8.11 -14.18 27.86
N PHE A 190 7.10 -13.59 28.49
CA PHE A 190 7.21 -12.35 29.25
C PHE A 190 7.27 -12.61 30.75
N ASN A 191 7.78 -11.62 31.51
CA ASN A 191 7.93 -11.74 32.97
C ASN A 191 6.61 -11.82 33.73
N ASP A 192 5.51 -11.37 33.14
CA ASP A 192 4.15 -11.46 33.71
C ASP A 192 3.39 -12.72 33.31
N GLY A 193 4.09 -13.67 32.69
CA GLY A 193 3.55 -14.98 32.27
C GLY A 193 2.85 -15.01 30.93
N ARG A 194 2.76 -13.87 30.24
CA ARG A 194 2.26 -13.85 28.84
C ARG A 194 3.19 -14.56 27.90
N VAL A 195 2.64 -15.05 26.79
CA VAL A 195 3.37 -15.72 25.71
C VAL A 195 2.84 -15.19 24.39
N SER A 196 3.72 -15.02 23.41
CA SER A 196 3.36 -14.77 22.02
C SER A 196 4.17 -15.63 21.08
N PHE A 197 3.62 -15.95 19.91
CA PHE A 197 4.28 -16.75 18.88
C PHE A 197 4.45 -15.91 17.61
N CYS A 198 5.67 -15.91 17.06
CA CYS A 198 5.95 -15.17 15.83
C CYS A 198 7.16 -15.75 15.10
N THR A 199 7.37 -15.30 13.86
CA THR A 199 8.57 -15.67 13.08
C THR A 199 9.81 -14.94 13.62
N ASP A 200 11.00 -15.43 13.31
CA ASP A 200 12.28 -14.81 13.68
C ASP A 200 12.47 -13.41 13.06
N GLU A 201 11.91 -13.17 11.90
CA GLU A 201 11.90 -11.87 11.21
C GLU A 201 10.84 -10.90 11.75
N HIS A 202 10.03 -11.32 12.74
CA HIS A 202 8.99 -10.47 13.32
C HIS A 202 9.59 -9.29 14.06
N LEU A 203 8.95 -8.11 13.92
CA LEU A 203 9.43 -6.88 14.55
C LEU A 203 8.70 -6.61 15.86
N TRP A 204 9.49 -6.20 16.81
CA TRP A 204 9.04 -5.79 18.13
C TRP A 204 9.46 -4.35 18.39
N GLN A 205 8.54 -3.53 18.88
CA GLN A 205 8.89 -2.25 19.48
C GLN A 205 9.48 -2.53 20.86
N VAL A 206 10.77 -2.24 21.06
CA VAL A 206 11.50 -2.58 22.29
C VAL A 206 12.38 -1.44 22.77
N ARG A 207 12.73 -1.50 24.06
CA ARG A 207 13.83 -0.71 24.64
C ARG A 207 14.72 -1.61 25.50
N THR A 208 16.02 -1.28 25.58
CA THR A 208 17.02 -2.07 26.31
C THR A 208 17.23 -1.61 27.77
N GLY A 209 16.39 -0.71 28.27
CA GLY A 209 16.39 -0.19 29.64
C GLY A 209 15.18 0.72 29.84
N LYS A 210 14.70 0.89 31.09
CA LYS A 210 13.48 1.65 31.39
C LYS A 210 13.50 3.09 30.88
N ASN A 211 14.68 3.73 30.79
CA ASN A 211 14.85 5.13 30.38
C ASN A 211 15.38 5.27 28.95
N ASN A 212 15.59 4.17 28.23
CA ASN A 212 16.06 4.21 26.85
C ASN A 212 14.89 4.50 25.88
N PRO A 213 15.14 5.17 24.75
CA PRO A 213 14.11 5.39 23.74
C PRO A 213 13.62 4.05 23.17
N TRP A 214 12.36 4.06 22.74
CA TRP A 214 11.76 2.93 22.03
C TRP A 214 12.41 2.79 20.65
N ARG A 215 12.74 1.55 20.29
CA ARG A 215 13.26 1.19 18.96
C ARG A 215 12.56 -0.07 18.47
N VAL A 216 12.59 -0.31 17.18
CA VAL A 216 12.02 -1.52 16.59
C VAL A 216 13.15 -2.48 16.22
N MET A 217 13.09 -3.73 16.73
CA MET A 217 14.09 -4.76 16.51
C MET A 217 13.46 -6.06 16.02
N LYS A 218 14.21 -6.82 15.23
CA LYS A 218 13.81 -8.18 14.83
C LYS A 218 13.98 -9.15 15.98
N LEU A 219 13.13 -10.17 16.01
CA LEU A 219 13.28 -11.23 17.00
C LEU A 219 14.65 -11.91 16.90
N LYS A 220 15.14 -12.21 15.68
CA LYS A 220 16.47 -12.83 15.48
C LYS A 220 17.63 -12.01 16.05
N ASP A 221 17.55 -10.66 15.93
CA ASP A 221 18.58 -9.77 16.47
C ASP A 221 18.53 -9.74 18.01
N MET A 222 17.33 -9.86 18.57
CA MET A 222 17.14 -9.99 20.01
C MET A 222 17.67 -11.33 20.52
N ILE A 223 17.43 -12.43 19.80
CA ILE A 223 17.96 -13.76 20.13
C ILE A 223 19.48 -13.72 20.19
N THR A 224 20.13 -13.13 19.19
CA THR A 224 21.59 -13.03 19.09
C THR A 224 22.21 -12.31 20.30
N ASN A 225 21.54 -11.24 20.76
CA ASN A 225 22.06 -10.37 21.81
C ASN A 225 21.30 -10.55 23.15
N PHE A 226 20.55 -11.63 23.33
CA PHE A 226 19.66 -11.81 24.47
C PHE A 226 20.40 -11.89 25.81
N ASN A 227 21.63 -12.41 25.82
CA ASN A 227 22.47 -12.49 27.01
C ASN A 227 23.10 -11.15 27.41
N GLU A 228 23.14 -10.19 26.49
CA GLU A 228 23.78 -8.88 26.75
C GLU A 228 22.77 -7.82 27.20
N TYR A 229 21.54 -7.89 26.71
CA TYR A 229 20.52 -6.86 26.91
C TYR A 229 19.21 -7.44 27.46
N LYS A 230 18.56 -6.64 28.30
CA LYS A 230 17.17 -6.87 28.74
C LYS A 230 16.23 -6.09 27.81
N TYR A 231 15.27 -6.78 27.17
CA TYR A 231 14.33 -6.19 26.25
C TYR A 231 12.97 -5.97 26.90
N TYR A 232 12.45 -4.76 26.81
CA TYR A 232 11.13 -4.37 27.26
C TYR A 232 10.27 -4.02 26.06
N ILE A 233 9.01 -4.45 26.03
CA ILE A 233 8.00 -4.04 25.05
C ILE A 233 7.02 -3.05 25.67
N PRO A 234 6.33 -2.18 24.87
CA PRO A 234 5.31 -1.31 25.43
C PRO A 234 4.13 -2.14 25.93
N ARG A 235 3.57 -1.70 27.05
CA ARG A 235 2.33 -2.24 27.59
C ARG A 235 1.15 -1.62 26.83
N GLN A 236 0.19 -2.46 26.45
CA GLN A 236 -1.06 -2.00 25.86
C GLN A 236 -1.90 -1.24 26.89
N ARG A 237 -2.81 -0.39 26.41
CA ARG A 237 -3.84 0.22 27.23
C ARG A 237 -5.09 -0.67 27.29
N CYS A 238 -6.08 -0.25 28.10
CA CYS A 238 -7.35 -0.96 28.22
C CYS A 238 -8.02 -1.13 26.84
N VAL A 239 -8.35 -2.38 26.50
CA VAL A 239 -9.01 -2.73 25.25
C VAL A 239 -10.50 -2.34 25.31
N LYS A 240 -11.00 -1.64 24.29
CA LYS A 240 -12.35 -1.09 24.24
C LYS A 240 -13.33 -2.03 23.52
N TYR A 241 -13.67 -3.15 24.17
CA TYR A 241 -14.74 -4.02 23.68
C TYR A 241 -16.09 -3.29 23.70
N PRO A 242 -17.00 -3.60 22.75
CA PRO A 242 -18.34 -3.06 22.75
C PRO A 242 -19.13 -3.55 23.99
N LYS A 243 -20.09 -2.73 24.43
CA LYS A 243 -21.01 -3.11 25.50
C LYS A 243 -21.91 -4.26 25.02
N ARG A 244 -22.02 -5.27 25.85
CA ARG A 244 -22.91 -6.44 25.68
C ARG A 244 -23.83 -6.58 26.87
N ASP A 245 -24.55 -7.68 26.94
CA ASP A 245 -25.44 -7.97 28.07
C ASP A 245 -24.66 -7.90 29.38
N THR A 246 -25.19 -7.11 30.30
CA THR A 246 -24.57 -6.87 31.61
C THR A 246 -25.24 -7.76 32.65
N PRO A 247 -24.47 -8.54 33.44
CA PRO A 247 -25.05 -9.34 34.52
C PRO A 247 -25.83 -8.50 35.50
N SER A 248 -26.89 -9.07 36.08
CA SER A 248 -27.69 -8.41 37.12
C SER A 248 -26.89 -8.19 38.42
N GLU A 249 -27.36 -7.30 39.28
CA GLU A 249 -26.76 -7.09 40.62
C GLU A 249 -26.81 -8.39 41.45
N GLU A 250 -27.89 -9.14 41.34
CA GLU A 250 -28.05 -10.45 42.00
C GLU A 250 -27.00 -11.45 41.56
N PHE A 251 -26.66 -11.46 40.28
CA PHE A 251 -25.58 -12.31 39.75
C PHE A 251 -24.23 -11.96 40.37
N PHE A 252 -23.88 -10.67 40.46
CA PHE A 252 -22.61 -10.25 41.07
C PHE A 252 -22.56 -10.57 42.57
N GLU A 253 -23.68 -10.51 43.29
CA GLU A 253 -23.74 -10.88 44.71
C GLU A 253 -23.59 -12.39 44.88
N GLN A 254 -24.22 -13.21 44.01
CA GLN A 254 -24.03 -14.67 43.97
C GLN A 254 -22.57 -15.01 43.67
N LEU A 255 -21.94 -14.34 42.72
CA LEU A 255 -20.53 -14.51 42.39
C LEU A 255 -19.64 -14.26 43.60
N ARG A 256 -19.93 -13.22 44.36
CA ARG A 256 -19.20 -12.86 45.57
C ARG A 256 -19.34 -13.92 46.68
N ILE A 257 -20.54 -14.48 46.85
CA ILE A 257 -20.79 -15.57 47.79
C ILE A 257 -20.03 -16.84 47.38
N MET A 258 -20.07 -17.19 46.09
CA MET A 258 -19.32 -18.34 45.54
C MET A 258 -17.81 -18.20 45.72
N MET A 259 -17.25 -17.00 45.51
CA MET A 259 -15.85 -16.70 45.75
C MET A 259 -15.48 -16.85 47.24
N THR A 260 -16.33 -16.36 48.13
CA THR A 260 -16.07 -16.43 49.57
C THR A 260 -16.06 -17.88 50.07
N ASN A 261 -16.86 -18.75 49.45
CA ASN A 261 -17.02 -20.16 49.80
C ASN A 261 -16.08 -21.11 48.99
N ASP A 262 -15.16 -20.58 48.20
CA ASP A 262 -14.26 -21.34 47.31
C ASP A 262 -15.00 -22.26 46.29
N GLN A 263 -16.21 -21.84 45.91
CA GLN A 263 -17.10 -22.58 45.00
C GLN A 263 -17.01 -22.10 43.54
N LEU A 264 -16.46 -20.91 43.29
CA LEU A 264 -16.34 -20.36 41.93
C LEU A 264 -15.18 -21.05 41.19
N LYS A 265 -15.50 -21.74 40.11
CA LYS A 265 -14.54 -22.44 39.27
C LYS A 265 -14.27 -21.70 37.94
N GLU A 266 -15.23 -20.96 37.44
CA GLU A 266 -15.13 -20.17 36.22
C GLU A 266 -16.16 -19.04 36.17
N ILE A 267 -15.89 -18.03 35.34
CA ILE A 267 -16.81 -16.95 34.97
C ILE A 267 -17.44 -17.35 33.64
N PRO A 268 -18.76 -17.16 33.44
CA PRO A 268 -19.39 -17.41 32.14
C PRO A 268 -18.71 -16.58 31.03
N GLU A 269 -18.34 -17.25 29.94
CA GLU A 269 -17.51 -16.64 28.87
C GLU A 269 -18.22 -15.46 28.18
N GLU A 270 -19.55 -15.49 28.10
CA GLU A 270 -20.37 -14.41 27.55
C GLU A 270 -20.20 -13.07 28.24
N TYR A 271 -19.79 -13.04 29.51
CA TYR A 271 -19.56 -11.80 30.26
C TYR A 271 -18.13 -11.30 30.26
N LEU A 272 -17.16 -12.13 29.87
CA LEU A 272 -15.74 -11.75 29.86
C LEU A 272 -15.46 -10.67 28.81
N VAL A 273 -16.07 -10.80 27.62
CA VAL A 273 -15.89 -9.89 26.48
C VAL A 273 -16.94 -8.80 26.52
N ASN A 274 -16.73 -7.77 27.33
CA ASN A 274 -17.68 -6.70 27.55
C ASN A 274 -16.97 -5.34 27.69
N ASP A 275 -17.73 -4.26 27.92
CA ASP A 275 -17.20 -2.92 28.13
C ASP A 275 -16.29 -2.83 29.38
N PHE A 276 -15.62 -1.69 29.51
CA PHE A 276 -14.70 -1.43 30.64
C PHE A 276 -15.40 -1.58 32.00
N GLU A 277 -16.59 -1.01 32.14
CA GLU A 277 -17.31 -0.96 33.43
C GLU A 277 -17.68 -2.37 33.88
N THR A 278 -18.21 -3.19 33.02
CA THR A 278 -18.60 -4.56 33.33
C THR A 278 -17.37 -5.41 33.70
N ARG A 279 -16.28 -5.33 32.95
CA ARG A 279 -15.03 -6.06 33.27
C ARG A 279 -14.41 -5.61 34.59
N MET A 280 -14.44 -4.30 34.88
CA MET A 280 -13.97 -3.76 36.17
C MET A 280 -14.85 -4.24 37.32
N ARG A 281 -16.16 -4.37 37.13
CA ARG A 281 -17.05 -4.95 38.18
C ARG A 281 -16.67 -6.38 38.53
N PHE A 282 -16.37 -7.22 37.53
CA PHE A 282 -15.87 -8.59 37.78
C PHE A 282 -14.60 -8.55 38.62
N ILE A 283 -13.62 -7.72 38.24
CA ILE A 283 -12.39 -7.57 39.02
C ILE A 283 -12.67 -7.13 40.46
N ASN A 284 -13.53 -6.13 40.67
CA ASN A 284 -13.88 -5.61 42.00
C ASN A 284 -14.59 -6.65 42.86
N VAL A 285 -15.40 -7.52 42.29
CA VAL A 285 -16.07 -8.62 43.01
C VAL A 285 -15.11 -9.75 43.36
N LEU A 286 -14.21 -10.10 42.40
CA LEU A 286 -13.24 -11.17 42.57
C LEU A 286 -12.06 -10.82 43.46
N MET A 287 -11.82 -9.52 43.69
CA MET A 287 -10.67 -9.00 44.42
C MET A 287 -11.07 -8.23 45.66
N ARG A 288 -10.62 -8.67 46.82
CA ARG A 288 -10.49 -7.75 47.98
C ARG A 288 -9.22 -6.92 47.75
N ILE A 289 -9.37 -5.73 47.18
CA ILE A 289 -8.27 -4.83 46.90
C ILE A 289 -7.69 -4.30 48.20
N SER A 290 -6.48 -4.70 48.54
CA SER A 290 -5.66 -3.96 49.51
C SER A 290 -4.79 -2.97 48.73
N SER A 291 -5.15 -1.69 48.72
CA SER A 291 -4.34 -0.63 48.14
C SER A 291 -3.06 -0.43 48.97
N GLY A 292 -1.94 -0.97 48.47
CA GLY A 292 -0.61 -0.59 48.98
C GLY A 292 -0.21 0.78 48.41
N LYS A 293 0.70 1.50 49.10
CA LYS A 293 1.23 2.81 48.68
C LYS A 293 1.93 2.83 47.32
N ASP A 294 2.16 1.65 46.69
CA ASP A 294 2.99 1.47 45.50
C ASP A 294 2.17 1.12 44.23
N HIS A 295 0.88 1.43 44.14
CA HIS A 295 0.02 1.03 43.02
C HIS A 295 0.08 -0.46 42.67
N ARG A 296 0.37 -1.31 43.67
CA ARG A 296 0.33 -2.77 43.56
C ARG A 296 -0.95 -3.28 44.18
N TYR A 297 -1.67 -4.07 43.41
CA TYR A 297 -2.92 -4.69 43.84
C TYR A 297 -2.69 -6.19 44.06
N ARG A 298 -3.29 -6.78 45.09
CA ARG A 298 -3.15 -8.19 45.39
C ARG A 298 -4.50 -8.84 45.51
N VAL A 299 -4.62 -10.05 44.97
CA VAL A 299 -5.74 -10.94 45.30
C VAL A 299 -5.44 -11.64 46.60
N ASN A 300 -6.20 -11.35 47.64
CA ASN A 300 -5.99 -11.94 48.95
C ASN A 300 -6.89 -13.16 49.17
N ASN A 301 -6.28 -14.26 49.62
CA ASN A 301 -6.86 -15.39 50.36
C ASN A 301 -7.74 -16.40 49.62
N VAL A 302 -7.59 -16.60 48.35
CA VAL A 302 -8.23 -17.74 47.68
C VAL A 302 -7.19 -18.48 46.85
N SER A 303 -7.16 -19.79 46.96
CA SER A 303 -6.34 -20.66 46.09
C SER A 303 -6.95 -20.72 44.69
N ILE A 304 -6.70 -19.67 43.85
CA ILE A 304 -7.24 -19.57 42.52
C ILE A 304 -6.39 -20.47 41.60
N SER A 305 -7.04 -21.43 40.95
CA SER A 305 -6.37 -22.37 40.06
C SER A 305 -7.22 -22.68 38.82
N GLY A 306 -6.59 -23.32 37.82
CA GLY A 306 -7.27 -23.78 36.62
C GLY A 306 -7.87 -22.66 35.75
N LYS A 307 -9.08 -22.88 35.23
CA LYS A 307 -9.75 -21.99 34.27
C LYS A 307 -10.02 -20.60 34.84
N LEU A 308 -10.40 -20.51 36.11
CA LEU A 308 -10.67 -19.21 36.76
C LEU A 308 -9.43 -18.31 36.83
N LEU A 309 -8.24 -18.90 37.10
CA LEU A 309 -6.98 -18.14 37.09
C LEU A 309 -6.68 -17.56 35.73
N GLU A 310 -6.86 -18.34 34.65
CA GLU A 310 -6.63 -17.86 33.30
C GLU A 310 -7.63 -16.77 32.88
N GLN A 311 -8.89 -16.87 33.32
CA GLN A 311 -9.91 -15.84 33.08
C GLN A 311 -9.61 -14.53 33.82
N ILE A 312 -9.13 -14.61 35.05
CA ILE A 312 -8.71 -13.42 35.83
C ILE A 312 -7.50 -12.75 35.17
N LYS A 313 -6.49 -13.51 34.76
CA LYS A 313 -5.34 -12.98 33.99
C LYS A 313 -5.82 -12.27 32.73
N TRP A 314 -6.70 -12.93 31.98
CA TRP A 314 -7.25 -12.38 30.76
C TRP A 314 -7.98 -11.05 31.00
N LEU A 315 -8.84 -10.98 32.04
CA LEU A 315 -9.52 -9.75 32.45
C LEU A 315 -8.53 -8.63 32.78
N LEU A 316 -7.50 -8.93 33.60
CA LEU A 316 -6.49 -7.96 34.01
C LEU A 316 -5.72 -7.42 32.79
N TRP A 317 -5.25 -8.33 31.92
CA TRP A 317 -4.53 -7.93 30.69
C TRP A 317 -5.42 -7.13 29.75
N SER A 318 -6.67 -7.53 29.56
CA SER A 318 -7.64 -6.80 28.72
C SER A 318 -7.93 -5.37 29.25
N LEU A 319 -7.80 -5.15 30.55
CA LEU A 319 -7.95 -3.85 31.22
C LEU A 319 -6.65 -3.02 31.23
N GLY A 320 -5.55 -3.59 30.73
CA GLY A 320 -4.27 -2.90 30.64
C GLY A 320 -3.36 -3.04 31.85
N TYR A 321 -3.66 -3.95 32.78
CA TYR A 321 -2.78 -4.24 33.90
C TYR A 321 -1.69 -5.22 33.51
N SER A 322 -0.51 -5.13 34.15
CA SER A 322 0.51 -6.17 34.13
C SER A 322 0.53 -6.91 35.48
N GLY A 323 0.70 -8.23 35.48
CA GLY A 323 0.65 -8.99 36.71
C GLY A 323 1.67 -10.10 36.75
N THR A 324 2.19 -10.38 37.94
CA THR A 324 3.06 -11.53 38.20
C THR A 324 2.31 -12.52 39.09
N ILE A 325 2.37 -13.80 38.77
CA ILE A 325 1.90 -14.85 39.67
C ILE A 325 2.95 -14.98 40.78
N VAL A 326 2.53 -14.77 42.00
CA VAL A 326 3.35 -15.02 43.19
C VAL A 326 3.02 -16.43 43.69
N ASP A 327 3.95 -17.11 44.35
CA ASP A 327 3.75 -18.50 44.88
C ASP A 327 2.43 -18.61 45.70
N ASP A 328 1.80 -19.79 45.61
CA ASP A 328 0.50 -20.15 46.21
C ASP A 328 -0.77 -19.58 45.53
N GLY A 329 -0.75 -19.34 44.21
CA GLY A 329 -1.95 -18.91 43.46
C GLY A 329 -2.39 -17.45 43.72
N LYS A 330 -1.54 -16.64 44.36
CA LYS A 330 -1.76 -15.21 44.55
C LYS A 330 -1.33 -14.46 43.30
N VAL A 331 -2.18 -13.55 42.80
CA VAL A 331 -1.89 -12.70 41.66
C VAL A 331 -1.60 -11.28 42.13
N GLU A 332 -0.37 -10.80 41.91
CA GLU A 332 -0.02 -9.38 42.06
C GLU A 332 -0.08 -8.70 40.68
N PHE A 333 -0.64 -7.52 40.59
CA PHE A 333 -0.73 -6.75 39.37
C PHE A 333 -0.52 -5.26 39.64
N THR A 334 -0.10 -4.53 38.60
CA THR A 334 0.20 -3.10 38.67
C THR A 334 -0.25 -2.38 37.40
N ASP A 335 -0.58 -1.11 37.55
CA ASP A 335 -0.85 -0.16 36.48
C ASP A 335 0.29 0.87 36.30
N SER A 336 1.33 0.78 37.11
CA SER A 336 2.41 1.79 37.16
C SER A 336 3.50 1.59 36.11
N ASP A 337 3.71 0.38 35.59
CA ASP A 337 4.74 0.11 34.60
C ASP A 337 4.20 0.33 33.17
N ASP A 338 4.95 1.07 32.35
CA ASP A 338 4.63 1.34 30.95
C ASP A 338 5.14 0.27 29.98
N SER A 339 5.83 -0.75 30.49
CA SER A 339 6.55 -1.76 29.70
C SER A 339 6.56 -3.12 30.37
N ILE A 340 6.76 -4.17 29.55
CA ILE A 340 6.79 -5.58 29.94
C ILE A 340 8.14 -6.15 29.51
N LEU A 341 8.80 -6.86 30.43
CA LEU A 341 10.11 -7.47 30.18
C LEU A 341 9.96 -8.81 29.42
N ILE A 342 10.74 -9.01 28.35
CA ILE A 342 10.90 -10.31 27.72
C ILE A 342 11.81 -11.16 28.58
N LYS A 343 11.29 -12.32 29.02
CA LYS A 343 11.98 -13.25 29.92
C LYS A 343 12.78 -14.32 29.17
N ASP A 344 12.21 -14.82 28.05
CA ASP A 344 12.81 -15.89 27.27
C ASP A 344 12.32 -15.85 25.82
N ILE A 345 13.21 -16.26 24.89
CA ILE A 345 12.92 -16.45 23.49
C ILE A 345 13.48 -17.82 23.08
N SER A 346 12.61 -18.73 22.60
CA SER A 346 12.99 -20.06 22.20
C SER A 346 12.29 -20.51 20.91
N PHE A 347 12.97 -21.36 20.11
CA PHE A 347 12.33 -22.01 18.97
C PHE A 347 11.16 -22.87 19.46
N SER A 348 10.04 -22.86 18.73
CA SER A 348 8.84 -23.62 19.09
C SER A 348 8.53 -24.71 18.07
N HIS A 349 8.15 -24.34 16.86
CA HIS A 349 7.71 -25.28 15.82
C HIS A 349 7.73 -24.62 14.43
N ARG A 350 7.23 -25.33 13.43
CA ARG A 350 6.97 -24.77 12.09
C ARG A 350 5.48 -24.76 11.81
N GLU A 351 4.96 -23.64 11.36
CA GLU A 351 3.55 -23.46 11.04
C GLU A 351 3.38 -22.50 9.87
N HIS A 352 2.21 -22.55 9.23
CA HIS A 352 1.79 -21.58 8.24
C HIS A 352 1.57 -20.22 8.92
N CYS A 353 2.24 -19.20 8.44
CA CYS A 353 2.21 -17.86 9.02
C CYS A 353 1.62 -16.84 8.05
N LYS A 354 0.95 -15.84 8.61
CA LYS A 354 0.43 -14.68 7.90
C LYS A 354 0.89 -13.39 8.58
N CYS A 355 0.94 -12.31 7.81
CA CYS A 355 1.16 -10.94 8.29
C CYS A 355 -0.05 -10.09 7.95
N ILE A 356 -0.39 -9.13 8.81
CA ILE A 356 -1.46 -8.16 8.56
C ILE A 356 -0.93 -6.73 8.53
N LYS A 357 -1.66 -5.87 7.82
CA LYS A 357 -1.51 -4.43 7.92
C LYS A 357 -2.79 -3.85 8.50
N VAL A 358 -2.65 -2.89 9.39
CA VAL A 358 -3.74 -2.18 10.05
C VAL A 358 -3.73 -0.70 9.64
N ASP A 359 -4.86 -0.02 9.79
CA ASP A 359 -5.07 1.35 9.34
C ASP A 359 -4.62 2.43 10.34
N ASN A 360 -4.22 2.05 11.57
CA ASN A 360 -3.72 3.03 12.52
C ASN A 360 -2.33 3.58 12.11
N PRO A 361 -2.02 4.85 12.41
CA PRO A 361 -0.79 5.51 11.98
C PRO A 361 0.50 4.87 12.52
N GLU A 362 0.43 4.27 13.69
CA GLU A 362 1.58 3.63 14.34
C GLU A 362 1.83 2.23 13.80
N HIS A 363 0.89 1.66 13.03
CA HIS A 363 0.91 0.29 12.53
C HIS A 363 1.14 -0.76 13.62
N LEU A 364 0.68 -0.46 14.84
CA LEU A 364 0.70 -1.35 15.99
C LEU A 364 -0.63 -2.05 16.14
N TYR A 365 -0.60 -3.33 16.47
CA TYR A 365 -1.81 -4.10 16.80
C TYR A 365 -1.53 -5.09 17.92
N LEU A 366 -2.59 -5.62 18.53
CA LEU A 366 -2.49 -6.59 19.61
C LEU A 366 -2.62 -8.01 19.05
N THR A 367 -1.72 -8.88 19.54
CA THR A 367 -1.83 -10.32 19.36
C THR A 367 -2.43 -10.99 20.59
N GLU A 368 -2.43 -12.30 20.64
CA GLU A 368 -2.86 -13.09 21.79
C GLU A 368 -2.25 -12.55 23.10
N ASN A 369 -3.00 -12.63 24.17
CA ASN A 369 -2.61 -12.08 25.47
C ASN A 369 -2.35 -10.57 25.45
N PHE A 370 -2.91 -9.83 24.47
CA PHE A 370 -2.81 -8.38 24.33
C PHE A 370 -1.37 -7.88 24.21
N ILE A 371 -0.53 -8.58 23.43
CA ILE A 371 0.85 -8.20 23.15
C ILE A 371 0.91 -7.25 21.95
N VAL A 372 1.60 -6.11 22.10
CA VAL A 372 1.77 -5.09 21.07
C VAL A 372 2.81 -5.52 20.04
N THR A 373 2.49 -5.41 18.74
CA THR A 373 3.39 -5.74 17.60
C THR A 373 3.30 -4.70 16.47
N HIS A 374 4.24 -4.71 15.50
CA HIS A 374 4.45 -3.62 14.53
C HIS A 374 4.56 -4.04 13.04
N ASN A 375 4.33 -3.09 12.08
CA ASN A 375 4.55 -3.23 10.63
C ASN A 375 5.38 -2.05 10.04
N THR A 376 6.28 -2.21 8.99
CA THR A 376 7.35 -1.24 8.65
C THR A 376 7.49 -0.82 7.18
N PHE A 377 8.21 0.32 6.91
CA PHE A 377 8.47 0.98 5.64
C PHE A 377 9.98 1.27 5.43
N CYS A 378 10.57 0.83 4.29
CA CYS A 378 12.03 0.81 4.08
C CYS A 378 12.64 2.05 3.41
N SER A 379 11.88 2.79 2.58
CA SER A 379 12.46 3.82 1.72
C SER A 379 12.87 5.08 2.48
N GLY A 380 12.13 5.42 3.56
CA GLY A 380 12.47 6.54 4.44
C GLY A 380 13.80 6.36 5.17
N VAL A 381 14.10 5.15 5.63
CA VAL A 381 15.36 4.85 6.32
C VAL A 381 16.57 4.98 5.36
N GLY A 382 16.43 4.48 4.12
CA GLY A 382 17.49 4.59 3.11
C GLY A 382 17.81 6.04 2.75
N MET A 383 16.80 6.89 2.67
CA MET A 383 16.91 8.32 2.46
C MET A 383 17.69 9.01 3.60
N CYS A 384 17.29 8.75 4.84
CA CYS A 384 17.94 9.31 6.03
C CYS A 384 19.40 8.88 6.13
N LYS A 385 19.74 7.63 5.79
CA LYS A 385 21.13 7.15 5.76
C LYS A 385 21.99 7.79 4.67
N TYR A 386 21.39 8.19 3.54
CA TYR A 386 22.11 8.89 2.48
C TYR A 386 22.47 10.34 2.86
N LYS A 387 21.76 10.95 3.81
CA LYS A 387 22.03 12.27 4.41
C LYS A 387 22.12 13.43 3.45
N THR A 388 21.34 13.42 2.36
CA THR A 388 21.27 14.53 1.41
C THR A 388 19.86 15.03 1.27
N LYS A 389 19.68 16.34 1.01
CA LYS A 389 18.35 16.90 0.77
C LYS A 389 17.63 16.11 -0.31
N THR A 390 16.38 15.75 -0.03
CA THR A 390 15.64 14.77 -0.81
C THR A 390 14.36 15.36 -1.40
N LEU A 391 14.10 15.05 -2.66
CA LEU A 391 12.84 15.32 -3.34
C LEU A 391 12.07 14.01 -3.56
N ILE A 392 10.86 13.91 -3.01
CA ILE A 392 9.97 12.75 -3.16
C ILE A 392 8.82 13.14 -4.07
N ILE A 393 8.62 12.38 -5.14
CA ILE A 393 7.58 12.65 -6.14
C ILE A 393 6.64 11.45 -6.24
N MET A 394 5.35 11.72 -6.20
CA MET A 394 4.30 10.71 -6.27
C MET A 394 3.18 11.13 -7.22
N HIS A 395 2.38 10.17 -7.69
CA HIS A 395 1.35 10.47 -8.67
C HIS A 395 0.04 11.01 -8.07
N ARG A 396 -0.20 10.85 -6.74
CA ARG A 396 -1.44 11.26 -6.06
C ARG A 396 -1.21 11.87 -4.67
N GLU A 397 -2.10 12.78 -4.27
CA GLU A 397 -2.09 13.39 -2.95
C GLU A 397 -2.30 12.38 -1.80
N SER A 398 -3.07 11.31 -2.01
CA SER A 398 -3.26 10.28 -0.98
C SER A 398 -1.96 9.58 -0.59
N LEU A 399 -1.04 9.39 -1.54
CA LEU A 399 0.30 8.87 -1.27
C LEU A 399 1.18 9.90 -0.54
N ARG A 400 0.99 11.19 -0.81
CA ARG A 400 1.71 12.27 -0.11
C ARG A 400 1.45 12.22 1.39
N ASN A 401 0.18 12.10 1.80
CA ASN A 401 -0.18 12.00 3.21
C ASN A 401 0.41 10.73 3.88
N GLN A 402 0.47 9.61 3.14
CA GLN A 402 1.11 8.40 3.63
C GLN A 402 2.61 8.57 3.84
N TRP A 403 3.30 9.28 2.92
CA TRP A 403 4.71 9.60 3.05
C TRP A 403 4.97 10.49 4.25
N ILE A 404 4.20 11.58 4.43
CA ILE A 404 4.32 12.51 5.56
C ILE A 404 4.13 11.76 6.89
N SER A 405 3.05 10.99 7.01
CA SER A 405 2.80 10.18 8.21
C SER A 405 3.94 9.21 8.49
N SER A 406 4.49 8.58 7.44
CA SER A 406 5.63 7.68 7.56
C SER A 406 6.90 8.41 8.03
N LEU A 407 7.20 9.57 7.45
CA LEU A 407 8.37 10.37 7.81
C LEU A 407 8.31 10.84 9.27
N TYR A 408 7.15 11.31 9.72
CA TYR A 408 6.98 11.78 11.09
C TYR A 408 7.02 10.63 12.11
N ASN A 409 6.33 9.53 11.83
CA ASN A 409 6.18 8.45 12.80
C ASN A 409 7.35 7.46 12.83
N MET A 410 8.08 7.32 11.71
CA MET A 410 9.11 6.30 11.56
C MET A 410 10.54 6.85 11.59
N GLN A 411 10.74 8.10 11.21
CA GLN A 411 12.04 8.76 11.21
C GLN A 411 12.15 9.91 12.21
N GLY A 412 11.10 10.18 12.98
CA GLY A 412 11.10 11.25 13.98
C GLY A 412 11.15 12.67 13.39
N LEU A 413 10.82 12.81 12.09
CA LEU A 413 10.82 14.10 11.41
C LEU A 413 9.56 14.90 11.75
N SER A 414 9.61 16.19 11.48
CA SER A 414 8.51 17.12 11.72
C SER A 414 8.29 18.07 10.53
N SER A 415 7.33 18.95 10.67
CA SER A 415 7.10 20.03 9.70
C SER A 415 8.25 21.05 9.59
N LYS A 416 9.28 20.95 10.44
CA LYS A 416 10.48 21.78 10.34
C LYS A 416 11.45 21.27 9.28
N GLU A 417 11.48 19.96 9.05
CA GLU A 417 12.39 19.30 8.12
C GLU A 417 11.71 18.95 6.80
N VAL A 418 10.35 18.85 6.79
CA VAL A 418 9.58 18.33 5.66
C VAL A 418 8.64 19.41 5.11
N HIS A 419 8.75 19.68 3.81
CA HIS A 419 7.94 20.67 3.10
C HIS A 419 7.16 20.08 1.93
N GLU A 420 5.91 20.54 1.75
CA GLU A 420 5.02 20.10 0.68
C GLU A 420 4.93 21.19 -0.40
N ILE A 421 5.50 20.94 -1.58
CA ILE A 421 5.31 21.80 -2.76
C ILE A 421 3.94 21.48 -3.36
N THR A 422 2.99 22.41 -3.22
CA THR A 422 1.58 22.15 -3.59
C THR A 422 1.09 22.98 -4.76
N THR A 423 1.74 24.09 -5.09
CA THR A 423 1.30 25.03 -6.11
C THR A 423 2.29 25.19 -7.27
N SER A 424 1.79 25.57 -8.44
CA SER A 424 2.63 25.90 -9.60
C SER A 424 3.40 27.19 -9.42
N GLU A 425 2.90 28.11 -8.60
CA GLU A 425 3.55 29.39 -8.28
C GLU A 425 4.78 29.17 -7.45
N GLU A 426 4.66 28.38 -6.39
CA GLU A 426 5.78 27.97 -5.54
C GLU A 426 6.91 27.30 -6.35
N LEU A 427 6.55 26.41 -7.30
CA LEU A 427 7.55 25.78 -8.15
C LEU A 427 8.20 26.76 -9.12
N TYR A 428 7.50 27.78 -9.57
CA TYR A 428 8.05 28.89 -10.35
C TYR A 428 9.07 29.69 -9.53
N ASP A 429 8.72 30.07 -8.29
CA ASP A 429 9.59 30.80 -7.38
C ASP A 429 10.86 30.01 -7.05
N ILE A 430 10.72 28.68 -6.85
CA ILE A 430 11.87 27.79 -6.65
C ILE A 430 12.79 27.80 -7.89
N ALA A 431 12.25 27.67 -9.09
CA ALA A 431 13.03 27.65 -10.32
C ALA A 431 13.85 28.96 -10.51
N HIS A 432 13.31 30.09 -10.07
CA HIS A 432 13.93 31.40 -10.17
C HIS A 432 14.68 31.85 -8.91
N ASN A 433 14.86 30.94 -7.93
CA ASN A 433 15.51 31.20 -6.64
C ASN A 433 14.89 32.35 -5.84
N GLN A 434 13.57 32.50 -5.92
CA GLN A 434 12.79 33.54 -5.23
C GLN A 434 12.10 33.02 -3.96
N HIS A 435 12.33 31.74 -3.59
CA HIS A 435 11.82 31.14 -2.36
C HIS A 435 12.69 31.50 -1.14
N GLY A 436 12.03 31.70 0.01
CA GLY A 436 12.70 32.12 1.25
C GLY A 436 12.89 31.02 2.30
N TYR A 437 12.74 29.72 1.93
CA TYR A 437 12.77 28.60 2.85
C TYR A 437 13.81 27.54 2.44
N ASP A 438 14.29 26.78 3.43
CA ASP A 438 15.30 25.77 3.26
C ASP A 438 14.95 24.55 4.14
N TYR A 439 14.35 23.52 3.52
CA TYR A 439 13.97 22.29 4.17
C TYR A 439 14.88 21.13 3.75
N ASP A 440 14.86 20.03 4.48
CA ASP A 440 15.67 18.85 4.19
C ASP A 440 14.95 17.88 3.24
N ILE A 441 13.63 17.84 3.30
CA ILE A 441 12.81 16.94 2.48
C ILE A 441 11.68 17.73 1.84
N TYR A 442 11.52 17.55 0.53
CA TYR A 442 10.44 18.14 -0.26
C TYR A 442 9.58 17.05 -0.87
N LEU A 443 8.25 17.24 -0.82
CA LEU A 443 7.28 16.34 -1.43
C LEU A 443 6.47 17.09 -2.48
N MET A 444 6.25 16.49 -3.65
CA MET A 444 5.32 17.02 -4.65
C MET A 444 4.63 15.92 -5.44
N THR A 445 3.54 16.28 -6.13
CA THR A 445 2.84 15.36 -7.05
C THR A 445 3.25 15.60 -8.50
N HIS A 446 3.07 14.59 -9.35
CA HIS A 446 3.23 14.74 -10.81
C HIS A 446 2.34 15.85 -11.38
N ALA A 447 1.14 16.05 -10.81
CA ALA A 447 0.22 17.11 -11.22
C ALA A 447 0.78 18.52 -10.92
N THR A 448 1.31 18.71 -9.71
CA THR A 448 1.97 19.96 -9.29
C THR A 448 3.16 20.27 -10.21
N PHE A 449 3.99 19.27 -10.49
CA PHE A 449 5.14 19.43 -11.37
C PHE A 449 4.73 19.87 -12.78
N ARG A 450 3.73 19.21 -13.40
CA ARG A 450 3.23 19.59 -14.74
C ARG A 450 2.69 21.02 -14.77
N ALA A 451 1.93 21.40 -13.75
CA ALA A 451 1.40 22.76 -13.64
C ALA A 451 2.53 23.80 -13.51
N GLY A 452 3.56 23.48 -12.70
CA GLY A 452 4.74 24.31 -12.56
C GLY A 452 5.54 24.47 -13.85
N LEU A 453 5.80 23.39 -14.58
CA LEU A 453 6.50 23.46 -15.89
C LEU A 453 5.76 24.34 -16.89
N ARG A 454 4.43 24.28 -16.95
CA ARG A 454 3.65 25.16 -17.82
C ARG A 454 3.78 26.63 -17.44
N ARG A 455 3.90 26.92 -16.13
CA ARG A 455 4.06 28.30 -15.62
C ARG A 455 5.48 28.82 -15.85
N ILE A 456 6.49 28.00 -15.63
CA ILE A 456 7.90 28.33 -15.86
C ILE A 456 8.14 28.59 -17.35
N ASN A 457 7.52 27.81 -18.22
CA ASN A 457 7.58 27.91 -19.69
C ASN A 457 8.99 27.96 -20.29
N ASN A 458 9.99 27.55 -19.52
CA ASN A 458 11.40 27.45 -19.92
C ASN A 458 12.03 26.23 -19.22
N ILE A 459 12.56 25.29 -20.00
CA ILE A 459 13.13 24.06 -19.47
C ILE A 459 14.45 24.32 -18.75
N SER A 460 15.26 25.29 -19.24
CA SER A 460 16.53 25.65 -18.59
C SER A 460 16.30 26.21 -17.19
N ASP A 461 15.27 27.06 -17.00
CA ASP A 461 14.90 27.55 -15.67
C ASP A 461 14.37 26.44 -14.79
N ALA A 462 13.56 25.55 -15.36
CA ALA A 462 13.05 24.37 -14.63
C ALA A 462 14.17 23.45 -14.15
N MET A 463 15.27 23.30 -14.87
CA MET A 463 16.44 22.53 -14.45
C MET A 463 17.14 23.10 -13.19
N ASN A 464 16.86 24.37 -12.84
CA ASN A 464 17.38 24.96 -11.61
C ASN A 464 16.62 24.53 -10.34
N ILE A 465 15.44 23.90 -10.46
CA ILE A 465 14.61 23.50 -9.31
C ILE A 465 15.44 22.69 -8.30
N THR A 466 16.06 21.60 -8.73
CA THR A 466 16.83 20.74 -7.84
C THR A 466 18.10 21.40 -7.33
N LYS A 467 18.73 22.25 -8.15
CA LYS A 467 19.92 23.02 -7.77
C LYS A 467 19.57 24.04 -6.67
N ASN A 468 18.51 24.83 -6.87
CA ASN A 468 18.11 25.87 -5.94
C ASN A 468 17.66 25.29 -4.59
N LEU A 469 17.04 24.10 -4.59
CA LEU A 469 16.70 23.35 -3.37
C LEU A 469 17.89 22.56 -2.78
N GLY A 470 18.99 22.42 -3.51
CA GLY A 470 20.16 21.64 -3.07
C GLY A 470 19.90 20.12 -2.99
N ILE A 471 19.06 19.59 -3.86
CA ILE A 471 18.64 18.19 -3.85
C ILE A 471 19.76 17.27 -4.36
N GLY A 472 20.13 16.27 -3.56
CA GLY A 472 21.08 15.22 -3.95
C GLY A 472 20.44 13.85 -4.16
N LEU A 473 19.25 13.63 -3.61
CA LEU A 473 18.46 12.40 -3.76
C LEU A 473 17.06 12.72 -4.29
N LYS A 474 16.62 12.00 -5.32
CA LYS A 474 15.25 12.04 -5.81
C LYS A 474 14.63 10.64 -5.70
N ILE A 475 13.41 10.57 -5.17
CA ILE A 475 12.64 9.33 -5.07
C ILE A 475 11.34 9.53 -5.85
N ILE A 476 11.07 8.65 -6.83
CA ILE A 476 9.78 8.60 -7.54
C ILE A 476 9.06 7.34 -7.12
N ASP A 477 7.92 7.53 -6.45
CA ASP A 477 7.08 6.45 -5.99
C ASP A 477 6.05 6.07 -7.06
N GLU A 478 5.79 4.75 -7.22
CA GLU A 478 4.96 4.18 -8.27
C GLU A 478 5.41 4.62 -9.68
N ALA A 479 6.71 4.58 -9.93
CA ALA A 479 7.34 5.09 -11.16
C ALA A 479 6.82 4.47 -12.48
N HIS A 480 6.06 3.36 -12.39
CA HIS A 480 5.38 2.77 -13.53
C HIS A 480 4.10 3.52 -13.95
N LEU A 481 3.55 4.34 -13.08
CA LEU A 481 2.43 5.21 -13.39
C LEU A 481 2.92 6.50 -14.04
N GLU A 482 2.18 7.02 -15.00
CA GLU A 482 2.51 8.26 -15.69
C GLU A 482 3.96 8.32 -16.23
N PHE A 483 4.39 7.27 -16.89
CA PHE A 483 5.78 7.09 -17.36
C PHE A 483 6.36 8.30 -18.08
N ARG A 484 5.58 8.97 -18.93
CA ARG A 484 6.01 10.17 -19.67
C ARG A 484 6.31 11.33 -18.74
N ASN A 485 5.50 11.52 -17.70
CA ASN A 485 5.77 12.53 -16.69
C ASN A 485 7.01 12.18 -15.87
N THR A 486 7.21 10.90 -15.56
CA THR A 486 8.45 10.42 -14.92
C THR A 486 9.67 10.78 -15.76
N LEU A 487 9.65 10.57 -17.08
CA LEU A 487 10.75 10.93 -17.96
C LEU A 487 10.99 12.45 -18.02
N MET A 488 9.94 13.26 -18.06
CA MET A 488 10.06 14.70 -18.05
C MET A 488 10.62 15.21 -16.72
N ILE A 489 10.15 14.65 -15.61
CA ILE A 489 10.70 14.93 -14.28
C ILE A 489 12.17 14.56 -14.20
N ASP A 490 12.55 13.40 -14.74
CA ASP A 490 13.92 12.95 -14.76
C ASP A 490 14.82 13.85 -15.57
N PHE A 491 14.34 14.30 -16.71
CA PHE A 491 15.10 15.20 -17.58
C PHE A 491 15.36 16.54 -16.90
N VAL A 492 14.32 17.11 -16.24
CA VAL A 492 14.38 18.42 -15.59
C VAL A 492 15.02 18.34 -14.19
N CYS A 493 14.63 17.35 -13.39
CA CYS A 493 15.02 17.18 -11.99
C CYS A 493 15.98 16.00 -11.78
N ASN A 494 16.92 15.77 -12.67
CA ASN A 494 17.90 14.71 -12.48
C ASN A 494 18.96 15.16 -11.46
N VAL A 495 19.32 14.28 -10.52
CA VAL A 495 20.24 14.55 -9.43
C VAL A 495 21.27 13.43 -9.30
N LYS A 496 22.21 13.56 -8.39
CA LYS A 496 23.28 12.58 -8.17
C LYS A 496 22.73 11.18 -7.97
N ARG A 497 21.62 11.01 -7.23
CA ARG A 497 20.99 9.73 -6.98
C ARG A 497 19.49 9.78 -7.22
N ASN A 498 19.03 8.96 -8.15
CA ASN A 498 17.61 8.86 -8.51
C ASN A 498 17.13 7.46 -8.19
N VAL A 499 16.07 7.35 -7.39
CA VAL A 499 15.48 6.08 -6.93
C VAL A 499 14.06 5.98 -7.47
N TYR A 500 13.76 4.89 -8.15
CA TYR A 500 12.44 4.60 -8.71
C TYR A 500 11.86 3.40 -8.00
N ILE A 501 10.76 3.58 -7.30
CA ILE A 501 10.05 2.53 -6.58
C ILE A 501 8.87 2.08 -7.44
N THR A 502 8.76 0.80 -7.71
CA THR A 502 7.70 0.27 -8.57
C THR A 502 7.37 -1.17 -8.23
N ALA A 503 6.13 -1.58 -8.51
CA ALA A 503 5.73 -2.99 -8.45
C ALA A 503 6.00 -3.75 -9.76
N THR A 504 6.42 -3.05 -10.84
CA THR A 504 6.64 -3.64 -12.16
C THR A 504 7.89 -3.07 -12.83
N ASP A 505 8.62 -3.90 -13.55
CA ASP A 505 9.93 -3.61 -14.15
C ASP A 505 9.91 -3.47 -15.67
N GLY A 506 8.78 -3.20 -16.28
CA GLY A 506 8.64 -3.09 -17.72
C GLY A 506 7.43 -2.28 -18.15
N ARG A 507 7.37 -2.02 -19.46
CA ARG A 507 6.28 -1.29 -20.10
C ARG A 507 5.53 -2.22 -21.05
N SER A 508 4.20 -2.07 -21.08
CA SER A 508 3.36 -2.91 -21.98
C SER A 508 3.33 -2.38 -23.40
N ALA A 509 3.46 -1.08 -23.61
CA ALA A 509 3.55 -0.49 -24.93
C ALA A 509 4.96 -0.67 -25.51
N LYS A 510 5.06 -1.11 -26.76
CA LYS A 510 6.34 -1.41 -27.40
C LYS A 510 7.22 -0.16 -27.54
N GLU A 511 6.61 0.95 -27.89
CA GLU A 511 7.27 2.25 -28.01
C GLU A 511 7.79 2.74 -26.67
N GLU A 512 6.96 2.76 -25.64
CA GLU A 512 7.37 3.13 -24.28
C GLU A 512 8.46 2.21 -23.73
N ASN A 513 8.42 0.92 -24.05
CA ASN A 513 9.44 -0.03 -23.62
C ASN A 513 10.77 0.20 -24.35
N SER A 514 10.73 0.66 -25.60
CA SER A 514 11.93 1.09 -26.32
C SER A 514 12.58 2.30 -25.66
N ILE A 515 11.80 3.33 -25.38
CA ILE A 515 12.28 4.54 -24.67
C ILE A 515 12.84 4.17 -23.29
N PHE A 516 12.12 3.34 -22.53
CA PHE A 516 12.55 2.87 -21.23
C PHE A 516 13.95 2.23 -21.25
N ARG A 517 14.21 1.37 -22.24
CA ARG A 517 15.53 0.71 -22.38
C ARG A 517 16.67 1.67 -22.68
N HIS A 518 16.40 2.76 -23.40
CA HIS A 518 17.44 3.73 -23.76
C HIS A 518 17.70 4.76 -22.66
N VAL A 519 16.64 5.24 -22.00
CA VAL A 519 16.73 6.23 -20.92
C VAL A 519 17.27 5.62 -19.63
N PHE A 520 16.99 4.33 -19.39
CA PHE A 520 17.46 3.60 -18.21
C PHE A 520 18.54 2.57 -18.53
N ALA A 521 19.32 2.77 -19.62
CA ALA A 521 20.35 1.83 -20.04
C ALA A 521 21.43 1.60 -18.96
N ASN A 522 21.75 2.64 -18.19
CA ASN A 522 22.75 2.60 -17.11
C ASN A 522 22.13 2.48 -15.70
N THR A 523 20.92 1.95 -15.60
CA THR A 523 20.21 1.81 -14.33
C THR A 523 20.52 0.47 -13.67
N VAL A 524 20.74 0.47 -12.36
CA VAL A 524 20.81 -0.76 -11.57
C VAL A 524 19.43 -1.12 -11.08
N PHE A 525 19.02 -2.35 -11.36
CA PHE A 525 17.75 -2.91 -10.92
C PHE A 525 17.97 -3.78 -9.70
N TYR A 526 17.36 -3.41 -8.59
CA TYR A 526 17.27 -4.27 -7.42
C TYR A 526 15.96 -5.07 -7.49
N LYS A 527 16.09 -6.38 -7.59
CA LYS A 527 14.97 -7.34 -7.55
C LYS A 527 15.28 -8.34 -6.46
N PRO A 528 14.56 -8.35 -5.35
CA PRO A 528 14.75 -9.34 -4.30
C PRO A 528 14.57 -10.76 -4.84
N SER A 529 15.39 -11.70 -4.42
CA SER A 529 15.26 -13.12 -4.76
C SER A 529 14.03 -13.69 -4.05
N GLY A 530 13.14 -14.36 -4.77
CA GLY A 530 11.93 -14.99 -4.21
C GLY A 530 10.66 -14.12 -4.24
N LEU A 531 10.67 -13.06 -5.01
CA LEU A 531 9.57 -12.10 -5.09
C LEU A 531 8.26 -12.70 -5.62
N LEU A 532 7.22 -12.63 -4.78
CA LEU A 532 5.82 -12.74 -5.17
C LEU A 532 5.44 -11.49 -5.98
N THR A 533 5.52 -11.56 -7.28
CA THR A 533 5.07 -10.46 -8.16
C THR A 533 3.54 -10.43 -8.22
N ASN A 534 2.93 -9.28 -8.61
CA ASN A 534 1.48 -9.21 -8.91
C ASN A 534 1.05 -10.21 -10.00
N ASP A 535 2.01 -10.87 -10.65
CA ASP A 535 1.82 -11.92 -11.65
C ASP A 535 1.85 -13.33 -11.04
N MET A 536 1.90 -13.48 -9.69
CA MET A 536 1.76 -14.79 -9.06
C MET A 536 0.32 -15.31 -9.16
N PRO A 537 0.19 -16.65 -9.34
CA PRO A 537 -1.12 -17.27 -9.38
C PRO A 537 -1.88 -17.03 -8.08
N LYS A 538 -3.06 -16.40 -8.17
CA LYS A 538 -4.00 -16.24 -7.06
C LYS A 538 -4.96 -17.43 -7.06
N LYS A 539 -4.52 -18.54 -6.48
CA LYS A 539 -5.31 -19.79 -6.40
C LYS A 539 -6.60 -19.68 -5.56
N TRP A 540 -6.98 -18.47 -5.20
CA TRP A 540 -8.23 -18.16 -4.47
C TRP A 540 -9.17 -17.26 -5.26
N VAL A 541 -8.86 -16.92 -6.54
CA VAL A 541 -9.73 -16.08 -7.37
C VAL A 541 -10.20 -16.87 -8.58
N GLU A 542 -11.51 -17.04 -8.72
CA GLU A 542 -12.13 -17.54 -9.93
C GLU A 542 -12.37 -16.40 -10.93
N TYR A 543 -11.98 -16.59 -12.17
CA TYR A 543 -12.20 -15.62 -13.24
C TYR A 543 -13.32 -16.08 -14.17
N TYR A 544 -14.31 -15.24 -14.33
CA TYR A 544 -15.47 -15.47 -15.18
C TYR A 544 -15.48 -14.50 -16.34
N THR A 545 -15.55 -15.02 -17.57
CA THR A 545 -15.91 -14.23 -18.74
C THR A 545 -17.42 -14.22 -18.87
N VAL A 546 -18.04 -13.05 -18.80
CA VAL A 546 -19.50 -12.88 -18.96
C VAL A 546 -19.77 -12.25 -20.30
N THR A 547 -20.33 -13.01 -21.23
CA THR A 547 -20.62 -12.54 -22.58
C THR A 547 -22.07 -12.10 -22.68
N LEU A 548 -22.31 -10.83 -23.01
CA LEU A 548 -23.60 -10.27 -23.37
C LEU A 548 -23.61 -9.83 -24.85
N ASN A 549 -24.76 -9.47 -25.37
CA ASN A 549 -24.90 -8.95 -26.72
C ASN A 549 -25.88 -7.76 -26.75
N THR A 550 -25.35 -6.56 -26.93
CA THR A 550 -26.19 -5.34 -27.04
C THR A 550 -26.80 -5.18 -28.42
N GLU A 551 -26.41 -6.04 -29.40
CA GLU A 551 -26.78 -5.87 -30.83
C GLU A 551 -26.33 -4.51 -31.39
N CYS A 552 -25.51 -3.83 -30.64
CA CYS A 552 -24.98 -2.53 -31.05
C CYS A 552 -24.11 -2.72 -32.30
N LYS A 553 -24.40 -1.97 -33.34
CA LYS A 553 -23.55 -1.85 -34.51
C LYS A 553 -22.85 -0.49 -34.47
N PRO A 554 -21.90 -0.31 -33.56
CA PRO A 554 -21.25 0.97 -33.43
C PRO A 554 -20.46 1.25 -34.69
N ASN A 555 -20.55 2.47 -35.19
CA ASN A 555 -19.67 2.90 -36.27
C ASN A 555 -18.22 2.76 -35.79
N ILE A 556 -17.48 1.86 -36.38
CA ILE A 556 -16.10 1.47 -36.03
C ILE A 556 -15.17 2.67 -35.82
N TYR A 557 -15.42 3.79 -36.51
CA TYR A 557 -14.63 5.02 -36.41
C TYR A 557 -14.91 5.84 -35.13
N ARG A 558 -16.00 5.62 -34.41
CA ARG A 558 -16.38 6.45 -33.25
C ARG A 558 -15.72 6.02 -31.94
N TYR A 559 -15.20 4.82 -31.84
CA TYR A 559 -14.53 4.31 -30.63
C TYR A 559 -13.07 3.91 -30.86
N ARG A 560 -12.54 4.13 -32.08
CA ARG A 560 -11.10 4.02 -32.33
C ARG A 560 -10.42 5.28 -31.81
N VAL A 561 -9.23 5.09 -31.26
CA VAL A 561 -8.30 6.20 -31.01
C VAL A 561 -7.94 6.79 -32.37
N ALA A 562 -7.97 8.12 -32.52
CA ALA A 562 -7.60 8.79 -33.76
C ALA A 562 -6.20 8.31 -34.19
N GLY A 563 -6.10 7.79 -35.41
CA GLY A 563 -4.85 7.26 -35.96
C GLY A 563 -4.40 5.87 -35.47
N GLY A 564 -5.04 5.28 -34.43
CA GLY A 564 -4.59 4.05 -33.79
C GLY A 564 -5.39 2.78 -34.13
N ARG A 565 -4.80 1.61 -33.85
CA ARG A 565 -5.46 0.30 -33.95
C ARG A 565 -6.16 -0.13 -32.64
N GLY A 566 -6.27 0.78 -31.64
CA GLY A 566 -6.81 0.51 -30.33
C GLY A 566 -8.26 0.96 -30.15
N MET A 567 -8.90 0.52 -29.06
CA MET A 567 -10.20 0.98 -28.59
C MET A 567 -10.00 1.95 -27.42
N ASN A 568 -10.79 3.04 -27.37
CA ASN A 568 -10.79 3.94 -26.22
C ASN A 568 -11.90 3.53 -25.25
N PRO A 569 -11.60 3.18 -23.98
CA PRO A 569 -12.61 2.81 -22.99
C PRO A 569 -13.70 3.88 -22.80
N ALA A 570 -13.34 5.15 -22.81
CA ALA A 570 -14.32 6.24 -22.68
C ALA A 570 -15.28 6.30 -23.88
N SER A 571 -14.77 6.11 -25.09
CA SER A 571 -15.62 6.02 -26.30
C SER A 571 -16.51 4.79 -26.29
N TYR A 572 -16.02 3.64 -25.76
CA TYR A 572 -16.84 2.46 -25.54
C TYR A 572 -18.00 2.77 -24.58
N GLY A 573 -17.73 3.40 -23.44
CA GLY A 573 -18.77 3.83 -22.51
C GLY A 573 -19.82 4.69 -23.17
N LYS A 574 -19.41 5.71 -23.92
CA LYS A 574 -20.31 6.67 -24.56
C LYS A 574 -21.13 6.04 -25.70
N TRP A 575 -20.55 5.20 -26.51
CA TRP A 575 -21.16 4.74 -27.76
C TRP A 575 -21.72 3.31 -27.68
N VAL A 576 -21.39 2.54 -26.67
CA VAL A 576 -21.91 1.18 -26.46
C VAL A 576 -22.81 1.16 -25.24
N ILE A 577 -22.27 1.45 -24.04
CA ILE A 577 -23.04 1.30 -22.79
C ILE A 577 -24.15 2.36 -22.69
N ALA A 578 -23.80 3.64 -22.81
CA ALA A 578 -24.76 4.73 -22.69
C ALA A 578 -25.78 4.76 -23.86
N TYR A 579 -25.43 4.19 -25.00
CA TYR A 579 -26.27 4.13 -26.19
C TYR A 579 -27.27 2.94 -26.17
N ASP A 580 -27.03 1.94 -25.32
CA ASP A 580 -27.93 0.79 -25.20
C ASP A 580 -29.18 1.15 -24.39
N LYS A 581 -30.26 1.48 -25.11
CA LYS A 581 -31.56 1.84 -24.53
C LYS A 581 -32.14 0.73 -23.62
N LYS A 582 -31.75 -0.53 -23.81
CA LYS A 582 -32.19 -1.65 -22.97
C LYS A 582 -31.35 -1.81 -21.70
N GLN A 583 -30.31 -1.00 -21.53
CA GLN A 583 -29.43 -0.98 -20.35
C GLN A 583 -28.86 -2.37 -19.98
N ARG A 584 -28.55 -3.20 -20.99
CA ARG A 584 -28.16 -4.62 -20.79
C ARG A 584 -26.92 -4.78 -19.91
N HIS A 585 -25.95 -3.84 -19.98
CA HIS A 585 -24.80 -3.87 -19.07
C HIS A 585 -25.22 -3.69 -17.61
N PHE A 586 -26.15 -2.78 -17.33
CA PHE A 586 -26.61 -2.54 -15.96
C PHE A 586 -27.47 -3.70 -15.45
N LYS A 587 -28.35 -4.26 -16.29
CA LYS A 587 -29.12 -5.47 -15.98
C LYS A 587 -28.19 -6.67 -15.72
N CYS A 588 -27.17 -6.85 -16.55
CA CYS A 588 -26.17 -7.89 -16.32
C CYS A 588 -25.45 -7.71 -14.96
N CYS A 589 -25.04 -6.48 -14.61
CA CYS A 589 -24.44 -6.19 -13.30
C CYS A 589 -25.41 -6.51 -12.15
N ARG A 590 -26.69 -6.14 -12.26
CA ARG A 590 -27.73 -6.46 -11.28
C ARG A 590 -27.83 -7.96 -11.04
N ASP A 591 -27.93 -8.74 -12.12
CA ASP A 591 -28.12 -10.20 -12.05
C ASP A 591 -26.88 -10.88 -11.47
N LEU A 592 -25.68 -10.37 -11.81
CA LEU A 592 -24.44 -10.84 -11.18
C LEU A 592 -24.39 -10.51 -9.69
N LEU A 593 -24.87 -9.33 -9.27
CA LEU A 593 -24.95 -8.98 -7.85
C LEU A 593 -25.90 -9.92 -7.10
N LYS A 594 -27.07 -10.25 -7.68
CA LYS A 594 -27.98 -11.26 -7.09
C LYS A 594 -27.28 -12.60 -6.86
N ILE A 595 -26.49 -13.06 -7.83
CA ILE A 595 -25.69 -14.29 -7.70
C ILE A 595 -24.63 -14.16 -6.62
N VAL A 596 -23.93 -13.01 -6.58
CA VAL A 596 -22.84 -12.77 -5.61
C VAL A 596 -23.39 -12.79 -4.18
N TYR A 597 -24.45 -12.03 -3.90
CA TYR A 597 -25.00 -11.92 -2.53
C TYR A 597 -25.75 -13.16 -2.08
N LYS A 598 -26.30 -13.94 -3.01
CA LYS A 598 -26.83 -15.27 -2.70
C LYS A 598 -25.74 -16.23 -2.22
N ASP A 599 -24.55 -16.16 -2.82
CA ASP A 599 -23.42 -17.02 -2.46
C ASP A 599 -22.65 -16.50 -1.24
N ASP A 600 -22.58 -15.16 -1.07
CA ASP A 600 -21.84 -14.49 -0.02
C ASP A 600 -22.58 -13.21 0.42
N PRO A 601 -23.44 -13.26 1.45
CA PRO A 601 -24.19 -12.12 1.98
C PRO A 601 -23.33 -10.92 2.43
N HIS A 602 -22.06 -11.16 2.72
CA HIS A 602 -21.10 -10.15 3.17
C HIS A 602 -20.08 -9.79 2.08
N ALA A 603 -20.39 -10.06 0.82
CA ALA A 603 -19.51 -9.73 -0.28
C ALA A 603 -19.29 -8.21 -0.37
N LYS A 604 -18.07 -7.79 -0.57
CA LYS A 604 -17.74 -6.41 -0.94
C LYS A 604 -17.36 -6.36 -2.42
N VAL A 605 -18.14 -5.62 -3.19
CA VAL A 605 -18.06 -5.64 -4.65
C VAL A 605 -17.45 -4.34 -5.17
N LEU A 606 -16.47 -4.47 -6.07
CA LEU A 606 -15.90 -3.37 -6.83
C LEU A 606 -16.36 -3.47 -8.29
N LEU A 607 -17.17 -2.52 -8.73
CA LEU A 607 -17.77 -2.50 -10.06
C LEU A 607 -17.12 -1.40 -10.91
N PHE A 608 -16.49 -1.77 -12.03
CA PHE A 608 -15.82 -0.83 -12.92
C PHE A 608 -16.67 -0.45 -14.13
N MET A 609 -16.89 0.84 -14.29
CA MET A 609 -17.47 1.47 -15.49
C MET A 609 -16.40 2.28 -16.23
N PRO A 610 -16.52 2.47 -17.56
CA PRO A 610 -15.52 3.20 -18.34
C PRO A 610 -15.61 4.73 -18.20
N LEU A 611 -16.72 5.29 -17.70
CA LEU A 611 -16.96 6.71 -17.51
C LEU A 611 -17.55 7.02 -16.14
N ILE A 612 -17.26 8.21 -15.60
CA ILE A 612 -17.77 8.66 -14.29
C ILE A 612 -19.30 8.80 -14.32
N ASP A 613 -19.85 9.36 -15.38
CA ASP A 613 -21.31 9.52 -15.52
C ASP A 613 -22.01 8.15 -15.47
N LEU A 614 -21.46 7.17 -16.18
CA LEU A 614 -21.98 5.79 -16.13
C LEU A 614 -21.87 5.14 -14.76
N CYS A 615 -20.89 5.54 -13.93
CA CYS A 615 -20.84 5.07 -12.54
C CYS A 615 -22.07 5.54 -11.76
N SER A 616 -22.45 6.81 -11.91
CA SER A 616 -23.60 7.39 -11.22
C SER A 616 -24.92 6.79 -11.72
N GLU A 617 -25.06 6.65 -13.05
CA GLU A 617 -26.24 6.04 -13.66
C GLU A 617 -26.40 4.56 -13.26
N CYS A 618 -25.29 3.81 -13.27
CA CYS A 618 -25.29 2.41 -12.85
C CYS A 618 -25.62 2.25 -11.37
N ALA A 619 -25.01 3.07 -10.49
CA ALA A 619 -25.29 3.03 -9.06
C ALA A 619 -26.78 3.33 -8.78
N TYR A 620 -27.34 4.37 -9.44
CA TYR A 620 -28.76 4.71 -9.34
C TYR A 620 -29.65 3.56 -9.81
N PHE A 621 -29.35 2.98 -10.99
CA PHE A 621 -30.10 1.84 -11.54
C PHE A 621 -30.06 0.64 -10.58
N LEU A 622 -28.89 0.27 -10.08
CA LEU A 622 -28.71 -0.88 -9.19
C LEU A 622 -29.44 -0.67 -7.86
N THR A 623 -29.31 0.49 -7.23
CA THR A 623 -30.01 0.82 -5.99
C THR A 623 -31.52 0.69 -6.17
N ARG A 624 -32.07 1.22 -7.28
CA ARG A 624 -33.50 1.14 -7.54
C ARG A 624 -33.97 -0.27 -7.87
N SER A 625 -33.20 -1.01 -8.69
CA SER A 625 -33.62 -2.33 -9.16
C SER A 625 -33.40 -3.46 -8.16
N LEU A 626 -32.51 -3.29 -7.18
CA LEU A 626 -32.23 -4.29 -6.13
C LEU A 626 -33.03 -4.01 -4.86
N ASN A 627 -33.04 -2.77 -4.36
CA ASN A 627 -33.70 -2.43 -3.09
C ASN A 627 -35.26 -2.37 -3.19
N TYR A 628 -35.79 -2.39 -4.40
CA TYR A 628 -37.24 -2.51 -4.64
C TYR A 628 -37.67 -3.86 -5.25
N ASP A 629 -36.77 -4.84 -5.25
CA ASP A 629 -37.07 -6.20 -5.74
C ASP A 629 -37.45 -7.11 -4.58
N ASP A 630 -38.72 -7.40 -4.44
CA ASP A 630 -39.25 -8.25 -3.36
C ASP A 630 -38.68 -9.69 -3.35
N THR A 631 -37.92 -10.07 -4.39
CA THR A 631 -37.22 -11.36 -4.47
C THR A 631 -35.78 -11.32 -4.04
N PHE A 632 -35.28 -10.13 -3.65
CA PHE A 632 -33.91 -9.92 -3.23
C PHE A 632 -33.82 -9.46 -1.76
N ASP A 633 -33.35 -10.35 -0.89
CA ASP A 633 -33.44 -10.22 0.57
C ASP A 633 -32.36 -9.30 1.21
N TYR A 634 -31.61 -8.54 0.40
CA TYR A 634 -30.46 -7.74 0.88
C TYR A 634 -30.68 -6.25 0.62
N ASP A 635 -30.53 -5.43 1.66
CA ASP A 635 -30.46 -3.96 1.54
C ASP A 635 -29.00 -3.55 1.36
N LEU A 636 -28.61 -3.17 0.15
CA LEU A 636 -27.22 -2.88 -0.21
C LEU A 636 -26.92 -1.39 -0.20
N ASP A 637 -25.85 -0.99 0.50
CA ASP A 637 -25.28 0.33 0.36
C ASP A 637 -24.42 0.41 -0.93
N ILE A 638 -24.97 1.05 -1.98
CA ILE A 638 -24.33 1.20 -3.30
C ILE A 638 -23.86 2.65 -3.47
N ARG A 639 -22.55 2.88 -3.59
CA ARG A 639 -21.95 4.21 -3.67
C ARG A 639 -20.98 4.32 -4.83
N THR A 640 -20.70 5.57 -5.23
CA THR A 640 -19.66 5.86 -6.23
C THR A 640 -18.40 6.41 -5.59
N ILE A 641 -17.23 6.04 -6.12
CA ILE A 641 -15.93 6.68 -5.81
C ILE A 641 -15.33 7.19 -7.11
N ASN A 642 -15.13 8.51 -7.20
CA ASN A 642 -14.57 9.14 -8.40
C ASN A 642 -14.01 10.55 -8.07
N SER A 643 -13.42 11.21 -9.07
CA SER A 643 -12.81 12.54 -8.91
C SER A 643 -13.80 13.69 -8.78
N GLN A 644 -15.09 13.48 -9.02
CA GLN A 644 -16.14 14.52 -8.87
C GLN A 644 -16.67 14.56 -7.43
N ASN A 645 -16.52 13.47 -6.66
CA ASN A 645 -16.90 13.44 -5.26
C ASN A 645 -15.89 14.20 -4.40
N SER A 646 -16.33 14.75 -3.26
CA SER A 646 -15.42 15.32 -2.27
C SER A 646 -14.50 14.23 -1.69
N LYS A 647 -13.33 14.63 -1.16
CA LYS A 647 -12.41 13.69 -0.48
C LYS A 647 -13.10 12.98 0.69
N ALA A 648 -13.90 13.72 1.48
CA ALA A 648 -14.63 13.17 2.63
C ALA A 648 -15.70 12.16 2.18
N ASP A 649 -16.41 12.44 1.09
CA ASP A 649 -17.40 11.50 0.54
C ASP A 649 -16.74 10.25 0.00
N ASN A 650 -15.62 10.38 -0.73
CA ASN A 650 -14.89 9.21 -1.22
C ASN A 650 -14.38 8.33 -0.07
N GLU A 651 -13.89 8.91 1.04
CA GLU A 651 -13.48 8.12 2.20
C GLU A 651 -14.66 7.41 2.87
N ARG A 652 -15.79 8.10 3.02
CA ARG A 652 -17.02 7.49 3.55
C ARG A 652 -17.52 6.36 2.64
N ASN A 653 -17.52 6.58 1.33
CA ASN A 653 -18.03 5.63 0.34
C ASN A 653 -17.17 4.37 0.19
N LYS A 654 -15.94 4.35 0.71
CA LYS A 654 -15.13 3.13 0.79
C LYS A 654 -15.74 2.03 1.67
N LYS A 655 -16.69 2.38 2.54
CA LYS A 655 -17.37 1.45 3.44
C LYS A 655 -18.56 0.74 2.79
N ALA A 656 -19.02 1.20 1.64
CA ALA A 656 -20.17 0.65 0.94
C ALA A 656 -20.00 -0.82 0.55
N ASP A 657 -21.11 -1.54 0.44
CA ASP A 657 -21.15 -2.94 0.01
C ASP A 657 -20.78 -3.08 -1.47
N VAL A 658 -21.30 -2.16 -2.30
CA VAL A 658 -20.98 -2.07 -3.73
C VAL A 658 -20.40 -0.70 -4.06
N ILE A 659 -19.17 -0.70 -4.55
CA ILE A 659 -18.46 0.51 -4.97
C ILE A 659 -18.44 0.55 -6.49
N VAL A 660 -19.15 1.51 -7.09
CA VAL A 660 -19.15 1.73 -8.54
C VAL A 660 -18.16 2.84 -8.88
N THR A 661 -17.19 2.53 -9.75
CA THR A 661 -16.06 3.43 -10.00
C THR A 661 -15.45 3.22 -11.39
N THR A 662 -14.43 4.02 -11.73
CA THR A 662 -13.63 3.82 -12.94
C THR A 662 -12.27 3.19 -12.60
N ILE A 663 -11.65 2.50 -13.57
CA ILE A 663 -10.29 1.95 -13.38
C ILE A 663 -9.28 3.04 -12.98
N PRO A 664 -9.24 4.22 -13.61
CA PRO A 664 -8.35 5.30 -13.17
C PRO A 664 -8.61 5.79 -11.74
N SER A 665 -9.85 5.76 -11.26
CA SER A 665 -10.20 6.23 -9.92
C SER A 665 -9.82 5.24 -8.82
N CYS A 666 -10.13 3.95 -9.01
CA CYS A 666 -9.93 2.91 -7.99
C CYS A 666 -9.20 1.66 -8.47
N GLY A 667 -8.94 1.53 -9.78
CA GLY A 667 -8.21 0.38 -10.33
C GLY A 667 -6.73 0.36 -9.97
N THR A 668 -6.14 1.51 -9.65
CA THR A 668 -4.72 1.66 -9.32
C THR A 668 -4.54 2.63 -8.15
N GLY A 669 -3.61 2.37 -7.25
CA GLY A 669 -3.15 3.31 -6.21
C GLY A 669 -4.14 3.66 -5.08
N THR A 670 -5.43 3.32 -5.14
CA THR A 670 -6.41 3.57 -4.07
C THR A 670 -6.51 2.34 -3.18
N ASP A 671 -6.40 2.50 -1.88
CA ASP A 671 -6.59 1.37 -0.95
C ASP A 671 -8.08 1.14 -0.68
N LEU A 672 -8.56 -0.04 -1.07
CA LEU A 672 -9.94 -0.51 -0.89
C LEU A 672 -9.90 -1.89 -0.23
N PRO A 673 -9.95 -1.94 1.10
CA PRO A 673 -9.89 -3.21 1.81
C PRO A 673 -11.18 -4.03 1.65
N GLY A 674 -11.03 -5.34 1.73
CA GLY A 674 -12.16 -6.28 1.82
C GLY A 674 -12.85 -6.61 0.49
N ILE A 675 -12.33 -6.21 -0.66
CA ILE A 675 -12.92 -6.56 -1.97
C ILE A 675 -12.86 -8.07 -2.18
N THR A 676 -14.00 -8.72 -2.24
CA THR A 676 -14.15 -10.16 -2.51
C THR A 676 -14.57 -10.43 -3.95
N THR A 677 -15.22 -9.46 -4.58
CA THR A 677 -15.73 -9.62 -5.95
C THR A 677 -15.42 -8.37 -6.78
N ILE A 678 -14.99 -8.58 -8.02
CA ILE A 678 -14.88 -7.53 -9.04
C ILE A 678 -15.85 -7.84 -10.17
N ILE A 679 -16.57 -6.81 -10.62
CA ILE A 679 -17.37 -6.82 -11.85
C ILE A 679 -16.81 -5.72 -12.76
N SER A 680 -16.38 -6.04 -13.97
CA SER A 680 -15.77 -5.09 -14.89
C SER A 680 -16.55 -4.98 -16.20
N CYS A 681 -17.13 -3.80 -16.44
CA CYS A 681 -17.70 -3.39 -17.73
C CYS A 681 -16.74 -2.52 -18.56
N SER A 682 -15.53 -2.28 -18.04
CA SER A 682 -14.56 -1.41 -18.71
C SER A 682 -13.59 -2.24 -19.55
N PRO A 683 -13.55 -2.07 -20.88
CA PRO A 683 -12.58 -2.78 -21.71
C PRO A 683 -11.17 -2.24 -21.48
N TYR A 684 -10.20 -3.13 -21.34
CA TYR A 684 -8.77 -2.79 -21.23
C TYR A 684 -7.90 -3.96 -21.72
N VAL A 685 -6.66 -3.65 -22.08
CA VAL A 685 -5.74 -4.66 -22.63
C VAL A 685 -4.36 -4.65 -21.97
N SER A 686 -4.00 -3.54 -21.30
CA SER A 686 -2.69 -3.40 -20.67
C SER A 686 -2.44 -4.53 -19.65
N GLY A 687 -1.33 -5.24 -19.80
CA GLY A 687 -0.90 -6.27 -18.86
C GLY A 687 -0.70 -5.73 -17.44
N ILE A 688 -0.23 -4.49 -17.31
CA ILE A 688 -0.07 -3.79 -16.03
C ILE A 688 -1.43 -3.51 -15.40
N THR A 689 -2.37 -2.94 -16.17
CA THR A 689 -3.74 -2.71 -15.69
C THR A 689 -4.42 -4.01 -15.25
N CYS A 690 -4.24 -5.10 -16.03
CA CYS A 690 -4.75 -6.43 -15.62
C CYS A 690 -4.21 -6.84 -14.25
N SER A 691 -2.89 -6.75 -14.04
CA SER A 691 -2.27 -7.14 -12.76
C SER A 691 -2.73 -6.24 -11.60
N GLN A 692 -2.86 -4.94 -11.83
CA GLN A 692 -3.28 -3.98 -10.81
C GLN A 692 -4.75 -4.16 -10.43
N VAL A 693 -5.64 -4.29 -11.42
CA VAL A 693 -7.08 -4.52 -11.18
C VAL A 693 -7.29 -5.86 -10.49
N PHE A 694 -6.65 -6.93 -10.98
CA PHE A 694 -6.69 -8.25 -10.34
C PHE A 694 -6.06 -8.24 -8.95
N GLY A 695 -5.06 -7.37 -8.75
CA GLY A 695 -4.40 -7.13 -7.47
C GLY A 695 -5.33 -6.61 -6.38
N ARG A 696 -6.49 -6.00 -6.74
CA ARG A 696 -7.48 -5.49 -5.78
C ARG A 696 -8.17 -6.59 -4.99
N ILE A 697 -8.33 -7.77 -5.58
CA ILE A 697 -8.79 -8.94 -4.85
C ILE A 697 -7.62 -9.49 -4.06
N ARG A 698 -7.69 -9.36 -2.75
CA ARG A 698 -6.72 -9.91 -1.81
C ARG A 698 -7.27 -11.18 -1.17
N TYR A 699 -6.39 -12.02 -0.65
CA TYR A 699 -6.84 -13.22 0.04
C TYR A 699 -7.67 -12.85 1.28
N CYS A 700 -8.84 -13.45 1.41
CA CYS A 700 -9.78 -13.18 2.50
C CYS A 700 -10.33 -14.49 3.13
N GLY A 701 -9.58 -15.60 3.04
CA GLY A 701 -9.99 -16.89 3.61
C GLY A 701 -10.98 -17.68 2.75
N LYS A 702 -11.53 -17.09 1.68
CA LYS A 702 -12.54 -17.72 0.80
C LYS A 702 -12.20 -17.51 -0.67
N VAL A 703 -12.89 -18.25 -1.54
CA VAL A 703 -12.77 -18.09 -2.98
C VAL A 703 -13.44 -16.78 -3.38
N CYS A 704 -12.68 -15.90 -4.01
CA CYS A 704 -13.12 -14.62 -4.55
C CYS A 704 -13.47 -14.73 -6.02
N LYS A 705 -14.24 -13.79 -6.57
CA LYS A 705 -14.72 -13.84 -7.94
C LYS A 705 -14.35 -12.60 -8.74
N TYR A 706 -14.01 -12.80 -10.01
CA TYR A 706 -13.78 -11.73 -10.97
C TYR A 706 -14.66 -11.96 -12.19
N TYR A 707 -15.62 -11.08 -12.46
CA TYR A 707 -16.51 -11.10 -13.61
C TYR A 707 -16.04 -10.07 -14.64
N ASP A 708 -15.62 -10.51 -15.82
CA ASP A 708 -15.21 -9.69 -16.95
C ASP A 708 -16.34 -9.66 -17.99
N ILE A 709 -17.10 -8.58 -18.01
CA ILE A 709 -18.25 -8.41 -18.92
C ILE A 709 -17.75 -7.97 -20.29
N VAL A 710 -18.15 -8.68 -21.32
CA VAL A 710 -17.72 -8.48 -22.70
C VAL A 710 -18.91 -8.45 -23.64
N ASP A 711 -19.00 -7.40 -24.46
CA ASP A 711 -20.03 -7.29 -25.48
C ASP A 711 -19.65 -8.06 -26.76
N ALA A 712 -20.41 -9.09 -27.06
CA ALA A 712 -20.23 -9.92 -28.27
C ALA A 712 -20.47 -9.16 -29.58
N SER A 713 -21.18 -8.04 -29.56
CA SER A 713 -21.39 -7.18 -30.74
C SER A 713 -20.16 -6.32 -31.09
N VAL A 714 -19.20 -6.16 -30.15
CA VAL A 714 -18.02 -5.31 -30.30
C VAL A 714 -16.76 -6.15 -30.56
N LEU A 715 -16.29 -6.16 -31.80
CA LEU A 715 -15.15 -6.99 -32.22
C LEU A 715 -13.88 -6.71 -31.41
N MET A 716 -13.57 -5.44 -31.13
CA MET A 716 -12.35 -5.07 -30.39
C MET A 716 -12.38 -5.55 -28.95
N ASP A 717 -13.54 -5.58 -28.29
CA ASP A 717 -13.67 -6.10 -26.94
C ASP A 717 -13.36 -7.60 -26.90
N LYS A 718 -13.84 -8.36 -27.89
CA LYS A 718 -13.47 -9.77 -28.09
C LYS A 718 -11.97 -9.99 -28.30
N ILE A 719 -11.31 -9.11 -29.06
CA ILE A 719 -9.86 -9.20 -29.29
C ILE A 719 -9.10 -8.94 -27.99
N TRP A 720 -9.49 -7.93 -27.22
CA TRP A 720 -8.87 -7.58 -25.97
C TRP A 720 -9.15 -8.64 -24.89
N LEU A 721 -10.34 -9.26 -24.90
CA LEU A 721 -10.66 -10.39 -24.04
C LEU A 721 -9.64 -11.53 -24.20
N LYS A 722 -9.23 -11.86 -25.43
CA LYS A 722 -8.24 -12.93 -25.63
C LYS A 722 -6.94 -12.65 -24.90
N SER A 723 -6.47 -11.39 -24.89
CA SER A 723 -5.27 -10.97 -24.17
C SER A 723 -5.47 -11.03 -22.64
N ARG A 724 -6.59 -10.51 -22.13
CA ARG A 724 -6.94 -10.58 -20.70
C ARG A 724 -7.05 -12.03 -20.24
N ARG A 725 -7.81 -12.85 -20.95
CA ARG A 725 -8.02 -14.26 -20.64
C ARG A 725 -6.70 -15.06 -20.59
N LYS A 726 -5.79 -14.82 -21.55
CA LYS A 726 -4.47 -15.45 -21.53
C LYS A 726 -3.67 -15.12 -20.27
N LYS A 727 -3.76 -13.88 -19.79
CA LYS A 727 -3.09 -13.46 -18.56
C LYS A 727 -3.78 -14.03 -17.33
N PHE A 728 -5.10 -13.91 -17.24
CA PHE A 728 -5.86 -14.39 -16.09
C PHE A 728 -5.88 -15.90 -15.94
N ALA A 729 -5.79 -16.66 -17.06
CA ALA A 729 -5.62 -18.11 -17.01
C ALA A 729 -4.34 -18.56 -16.28
N ARG A 730 -3.33 -17.69 -16.18
CA ARG A 730 -2.10 -17.95 -15.41
C ARG A 730 -2.22 -17.51 -13.95
N LEU A 731 -3.11 -16.58 -13.65
CA LEU A 731 -3.21 -15.92 -12.35
C LEU A 731 -4.36 -16.47 -11.50
N ALA A 732 -5.48 -16.84 -12.12
CA ALA A 732 -6.68 -17.28 -11.43
C ALA A 732 -6.64 -18.78 -11.06
N LEU A 733 -7.48 -19.16 -10.09
CA LEU A 733 -7.73 -20.56 -9.72
C LEU A 733 -8.37 -21.32 -10.89
N ASN A 734 -9.44 -20.75 -11.45
CA ASN A 734 -10.22 -21.29 -12.55
C ASN A 734 -10.62 -20.18 -13.51
N VAL A 735 -10.85 -20.55 -14.79
CA VAL A 735 -11.41 -19.67 -15.80
C VAL A 735 -12.71 -20.29 -16.30
N LYS A 736 -13.81 -19.57 -16.15
CA LYS A 736 -15.16 -20.03 -16.52
C LYS A 736 -15.82 -19.05 -17.50
N ASP A 737 -16.75 -19.53 -18.29
CA ASP A 737 -17.52 -18.72 -19.23
C ASP A 737 -18.99 -18.71 -18.84
N ILE A 738 -19.60 -17.54 -18.85
CA ILE A 738 -21.03 -17.31 -18.62
C ILE A 738 -21.57 -16.59 -19.86
N ARG A 739 -22.67 -17.06 -20.40
CA ARG A 739 -23.44 -16.32 -21.39
C ARG A 739 -24.63 -15.71 -20.67
N TRP A 740 -24.68 -14.39 -20.64
CA TRP A 740 -25.80 -13.66 -20.08
C TRP A 740 -26.85 -13.38 -21.16
N GLU A 741 -28.09 -13.69 -20.88
CA GLU A 741 -29.26 -13.44 -21.74
C GLU A 741 -30.29 -12.69 -20.92
N GLU A 742 -30.89 -11.66 -21.50
CA GLU A 742 -31.94 -10.89 -20.86
C GLU A 742 -33.22 -11.77 -20.65
N ASP A 743 -33.81 -11.69 -19.46
CA ASP A 743 -35.08 -12.45 -19.20
C ASP A 743 -36.19 -11.95 -20.15
N PRO A 744 -36.79 -12.83 -20.95
CA PRO A 744 -37.86 -12.44 -21.88
C PRO A 744 -39.12 -11.85 -21.21
N GLU A 745 -39.32 -12.09 -19.90
CA GLU A 745 -40.49 -11.58 -19.17
C GLU A 745 -40.31 -10.15 -18.64
N GLU A 746 -39.06 -9.71 -18.38
CA GLU A 746 -38.80 -8.33 -17.97
C GLU A 746 -39.10 -7.31 -19.08
N GLY A 747 -38.90 -7.67 -20.35
CA GLY A 747 -39.21 -6.80 -21.50
C GLY A 747 -40.69 -6.56 -21.78
N LYS A 748 -41.58 -7.20 -21.02
CA LYS A 748 -43.05 -7.05 -21.15
C LYS A 748 -43.69 -6.17 -20.07
N LYS A 749 -42.90 -5.75 -19.06
CA LYS A 749 -43.33 -4.91 -17.93
C LYS A 749 -42.95 -3.43 -18.06
N GLU A 750 -42.16 -3.08 -19.09
CA GLU A 750 -41.89 -1.69 -19.50
C GLU A 750 -42.86 -1.30 -20.67
#